data_7f425f5dad211d2390992319e1c38099
#
_entry.id   7f425f5dad211d2390992319e1c38099
#
_cell.length_a   1.000
_cell.length_b   1.000
_cell.length_c   1.000
_cell.angle_alpha   90.00
_cell.angle_beta   90.00
_cell.angle_gamma   90.00
#
_symmetry.space_group_name_H-M   'P 1'
#
loop_
_entity.id
_entity.type
_entity.pdbx_description
1 polymer ?
#
loop_
_entity_poly.entity_id
_entity_poly.type
_entity_poly.pdbx_seq_one_letter_code
_entity_poly.pdbx_strand_id
1 'polypeptide(L)'
;MIGFYATQLRLLSRWTGGRAGVVRRGVATIVIAMLALVVTAWLIPGITLRDVPSAIVAALALAAMRTLLRPVLIAYVSHISIAVATILTVLAQALAFWLISRVEWIAVDRPEDALVGSLLFSIVNAIVTAMLSTGDDNSFFGTLVRQLAARHRKRDVTREPGVVFIQIDGLAQPILEGHLRAGRCPNLGRWLRSGGMTLNSWKPLLPTQTSASQAGLLHGNDDGIPGFRWWDKKTQRLMVSNHPKDAREIQRRVSSGDGLLAKSGASIGNLLSGDAPRSFLTAATLDDPAREIRRSHVLDWFFISPYSYIRWTLLSVGEVIKELVQARAAARTTSPGPRAFPYPLARAATNVLLRHLSTALVIEEMWRRTSPIYVDFVDYDEIAHHSGPDRVEARDAVAGLDKIIGIIAKAAADGPRPYRFVVLSDHGQSPGAMFADRYGKPLEALIQELAGKQVRVQGATAHVEHWGRISPLLSEASGINGMTRTLTSAPFRHHAGARDDAKEPPDIVVAASGNLAHISFPGMSGRAAMDSIDAAYPGLVDGLVRHPGIGLVMVRVNGRGPVVHGGGGTHDLTEGDIKGVDPLTRFEPTAADGLRRLDAMAECGDVVIVSMFDAASGEVAPFEEQIGSHGGLGGTQGDAFIVHPTEWGIDAPPVGAVTLHKQIRRWVRPAS
;
A
#
# COMPACT_ATOMS: atom_id res chain seq x y z
N MET A 1 -37.06 10.24 13.71
CA MET A 1 -35.97 10.33 14.72
C MET A 1 -35.73 9.00 15.44
N ILE A 2 -36.73 8.32 15.99
CA ILE A 2 -36.58 7.04 16.74
C ILE A 2 -35.84 5.97 15.94
N GLY A 3 -36.22 5.73 14.67
CA GLY A 3 -35.56 4.75 13.80
C GLY A 3 -34.07 5.07 13.50
N PHE A 4 -33.69 6.36 13.50
CA PHE A 4 -32.31 6.80 13.36
C PHE A 4 -31.46 6.35 14.56
N TYR A 5 -31.91 6.67 15.79
CA TYR A 5 -31.18 6.29 17.00
C TYR A 5 -31.17 4.78 17.23
N ALA A 6 -32.23 4.07 16.87
CA ALA A 6 -32.27 2.61 16.90
C ALA A 6 -31.18 1.99 15.98
N THR A 7 -31.01 2.54 14.78
CA THR A 7 -29.94 2.11 13.85
C THR A 7 -28.56 2.42 14.42
N GLN A 8 -28.36 3.62 14.99
CA GLN A 8 -27.08 4.02 15.61
C GLN A 8 -26.73 3.12 16.80
N LEU A 9 -27.68 2.76 17.65
CA LEU A 9 -27.48 1.85 18.78
C LEU A 9 -27.18 0.42 18.32
N ARG A 10 -27.90 -0.09 17.31
CA ARG A 10 -27.64 -1.42 16.73
C ARG A 10 -26.22 -1.51 16.19
N LEU A 11 -25.79 -0.54 15.39
CA LEU A 11 -24.43 -0.48 14.86
C LEU A 11 -23.39 -0.36 15.99
N LEU A 12 -23.64 0.51 16.99
CA LEU A 12 -22.76 0.63 18.14
C LEU A 12 -22.60 -0.72 18.85
N SER A 13 -23.69 -1.41 19.18
CA SER A 13 -23.66 -2.74 19.82
C SER A 13 -22.86 -3.74 18.98
N ARG A 14 -23.13 -3.82 17.68
CA ARG A 14 -22.45 -4.76 16.78
C ARG A 14 -20.93 -4.50 16.70
N TRP A 15 -20.49 -3.23 16.71
CA TRP A 15 -19.09 -2.85 16.58
C TRP A 15 -18.32 -2.79 17.91
N THR A 16 -19.00 -2.89 19.04
CA THR A 16 -18.36 -2.87 20.37
C THR A 16 -18.43 -4.19 21.13
N GLY A 17 -18.89 -5.27 20.50
CA GLY A 17 -18.97 -6.59 21.14
C GLY A 17 -20.26 -6.82 21.93
N GLY A 18 -21.40 -6.28 21.45
CA GLY A 18 -22.72 -6.51 22.02
C GLY A 18 -23.08 -5.52 23.15
N ARG A 19 -24.12 -5.85 23.92
CA ARG A 19 -24.65 -4.98 25.01
C ARG A 19 -23.61 -4.69 26.09
N ALA A 20 -22.84 -5.70 26.50
CA ALA A 20 -21.78 -5.53 27.51
C ALA A 20 -20.67 -4.57 26.99
N GLY A 21 -20.30 -4.66 25.72
CA GLY A 21 -19.36 -3.73 25.08
C GLY A 21 -19.88 -2.29 25.03
N VAL A 22 -21.18 -2.10 24.79
CA VAL A 22 -21.81 -0.76 24.84
C VAL A 22 -21.72 -0.18 26.25
N VAL A 23 -22.05 -0.97 27.27
CA VAL A 23 -21.97 -0.52 28.69
C VAL A 23 -20.52 -0.19 29.05
N ARG A 24 -19.57 -1.09 28.77
CA ARG A 24 -18.14 -0.85 29.04
C ARG A 24 -17.66 0.44 28.39
N ARG A 25 -18.04 0.66 27.12
CA ARG A 25 -17.67 1.89 26.39
C ARG A 25 -18.36 3.12 26.96
N GLY A 26 -19.62 3.02 27.40
CA GLY A 26 -20.33 4.09 28.11
C GLY A 26 -19.59 4.50 29.37
N VAL A 27 -19.25 3.55 30.22
CA VAL A 27 -18.48 3.78 31.45
C VAL A 27 -17.12 4.41 31.13
N ALA A 28 -16.38 3.84 30.18
CA ALA A 28 -15.09 4.42 29.75
C ALA A 28 -15.23 5.86 29.25
N THR A 29 -16.27 6.17 28.47
CA THR A 29 -16.54 7.53 27.98
C THR A 29 -16.77 8.51 29.13
N ILE A 30 -17.50 8.11 30.18
CA ILE A 30 -17.75 8.92 31.36
C ILE A 30 -16.45 9.17 32.13
N VAL A 31 -15.67 8.10 32.39
CA VAL A 31 -14.38 8.19 33.10
C VAL A 31 -13.41 9.12 32.33
N ILE A 32 -13.33 8.96 31.01
CA ILE A 32 -12.50 9.82 30.16
C ILE A 32 -12.97 11.29 30.23
N ALA A 33 -14.28 11.51 30.16
CA ALA A 33 -14.83 12.86 30.25
C ALA A 33 -14.55 13.50 31.63
N MET A 34 -14.62 12.73 32.70
CA MET A 34 -14.24 13.19 34.04
C MET A 34 -12.76 13.56 34.12
N LEU A 35 -11.87 12.70 33.65
CA LEU A 35 -10.43 12.98 33.60
C LEU A 35 -10.13 14.25 32.79
N ALA A 36 -10.75 14.37 31.62
CA ALA A 36 -10.59 15.55 30.78
C ALA A 36 -11.10 16.83 31.47
N LEU A 37 -12.21 16.74 32.20
CA LEU A 37 -12.78 17.84 32.93
C LEU A 37 -11.88 18.28 34.09
N VAL A 38 -11.35 17.32 34.87
CA VAL A 38 -10.42 17.60 35.99
C VAL A 38 -9.13 18.27 35.47
N VAL A 39 -8.56 17.73 34.38
CA VAL A 39 -7.36 18.32 33.74
C VAL A 39 -7.66 19.73 33.22
N THR A 40 -8.84 19.96 32.65
CA THR A 40 -9.26 21.27 32.15
C THR A 40 -9.38 22.29 33.30
N ALA A 41 -10.03 21.89 34.39
CA ALA A 41 -10.18 22.73 35.58
C ALA A 41 -8.83 23.00 36.27
N TRP A 42 -7.89 22.07 36.24
CA TRP A 42 -6.54 22.26 36.78
C TRP A 42 -5.69 23.22 35.94
N LEU A 43 -5.87 23.22 34.61
CA LEU A 43 -5.11 24.08 33.70
C LEU A 43 -5.69 25.48 33.49
N ILE A 44 -6.99 25.67 33.71
CA ILE A 44 -7.68 26.96 33.49
C ILE A 44 -8.21 27.47 34.83
N PRO A 45 -7.58 28.49 35.42
CA PRO A 45 -7.99 29.02 36.75
C PRO A 45 -9.44 29.53 36.83
N GLY A 46 -10.00 29.98 35.70
CA GLY A 46 -11.40 30.43 35.60
C GLY A 46 -12.44 29.31 35.55
N ILE A 47 -12.01 28.04 35.65
CA ILE A 47 -12.93 26.87 35.68
C ILE A 47 -12.70 26.10 36.98
N THR A 48 -13.70 26.04 37.83
CA THR A 48 -13.63 25.30 39.09
C THR A 48 -14.72 24.26 39.20
N LEU A 49 -14.36 23.11 39.79
CA LEU A 49 -15.27 22.00 40.07
C LEU A 49 -15.71 22.12 41.54
N ARG A 50 -17.00 22.14 41.80
CA ARG A 50 -17.55 22.33 43.15
C ARG A 50 -17.25 21.12 44.04
N ASP A 51 -17.56 19.92 43.53
CA ASP A 51 -17.36 18.65 44.22
C ASP A 51 -17.32 17.48 43.22
N VAL A 52 -16.98 16.27 43.67
CA VAL A 52 -16.90 15.07 42.83
C VAL A 52 -18.26 14.69 42.24
N PRO A 53 -19.39 14.66 42.97
CA PRO A 53 -20.69 14.43 42.38
C PRO A 53 -21.08 15.38 41.27
N SER A 54 -20.84 16.68 41.44
CA SER A 54 -21.11 17.72 40.44
C SER A 54 -20.23 17.49 39.18
N ALA A 55 -18.97 17.12 39.36
CA ALA A 55 -18.09 16.75 38.25
C ALA A 55 -18.59 15.53 37.46
N ILE A 56 -19.14 14.51 38.14
CA ILE A 56 -19.76 13.33 37.51
C ILE A 56 -20.96 13.75 36.67
N VAL A 57 -21.85 14.55 37.23
CA VAL A 57 -23.06 15.02 36.53
C VAL A 57 -22.70 15.89 35.33
N ALA A 58 -21.74 16.79 35.47
CA ALA A 58 -21.22 17.61 34.36
C ALA A 58 -20.59 16.76 33.25
N ALA A 59 -19.77 15.77 33.61
CA ALA A 59 -19.18 14.85 32.64
C ALA A 59 -20.25 14.02 31.92
N LEU A 60 -21.28 13.56 32.64
CA LEU A 60 -22.43 12.86 32.05
C LEU A 60 -23.21 13.76 31.08
N ALA A 61 -23.48 15.00 31.46
CA ALA A 61 -24.18 15.97 30.62
C ALA A 61 -23.40 16.28 29.34
N LEU A 62 -22.07 16.50 29.44
CA LEU A 62 -21.19 16.72 28.30
C LEU A 62 -21.10 15.47 27.38
N ALA A 63 -20.99 14.29 27.96
CA ALA A 63 -20.95 13.02 27.21
C ALA A 63 -22.29 12.74 26.51
N ALA A 64 -23.42 12.97 27.18
CA ALA A 64 -24.75 12.80 26.60
C ALA A 64 -24.97 13.77 25.44
N MET A 65 -24.61 15.02 25.62
CA MET A 65 -24.73 16.04 24.58
C MET A 65 -23.87 15.73 23.35
N ARG A 66 -22.61 15.34 23.54
CA ARG A 66 -21.75 14.88 22.42
C ARG A 66 -22.37 13.69 21.69
N THR A 67 -22.95 12.74 22.43
CA THR A 67 -23.54 11.53 21.86
C THR A 67 -24.80 11.84 21.07
N LEU A 68 -25.61 12.79 21.51
CA LEU A 68 -26.88 13.18 20.90
C LEU A 68 -26.70 14.21 19.77
N LEU A 69 -25.91 15.27 19.98
CA LEU A 69 -25.72 16.36 19.00
C LEU A 69 -24.81 15.98 17.84
N ARG A 70 -23.74 15.26 18.10
CA ARG A 70 -22.75 14.93 17.06
C ARG A 70 -23.32 14.21 15.85
N PRO A 71 -24.17 13.16 15.97
CA PRO A 71 -24.77 12.52 14.79
C PRO A 71 -25.70 13.45 14.01
N VAL A 72 -26.39 14.36 14.72
CA VAL A 72 -27.29 15.37 14.11
C VAL A 72 -26.47 16.41 13.34
N LEU A 73 -25.43 16.97 13.97
CA LEU A 73 -24.54 17.91 13.29
C LEU A 73 -23.88 17.29 12.05
N ILE A 74 -23.39 16.06 12.14
CA ILE A 74 -22.82 15.36 10.99
C ILE A 74 -23.86 15.15 9.89
N ALA A 75 -25.11 14.79 10.24
CA ALA A 75 -26.15 14.55 9.25
C ALA A 75 -26.61 15.80 8.49
N TYR A 76 -26.59 16.97 9.14
CA TYR A 76 -27.14 18.20 8.59
C TYR A 76 -26.09 19.23 8.13
N VAL A 77 -24.95 19.31 8.81
CA VAL A 77 -23.92 20.34 8.55
C VAL A 77 -22.83 19.88 7.58
N SER A 78 -22.63 18.57 7.46
CA SER A 78 -21.61 18.01 6.58
C SER A 78 -21.82 18.26 5.07
N HIS A 79 -22.98 18.75 4.68
CA HIS A 79 -23.26 19.19 3.31
C HIS A 79 -22.58 20.52 2.95
N ILE A 80 -22.15 21.31 3.96
CA ILE A 80 -21.62 22.66 3.75
C ILE A 80 -20.09 22.64 3.72
N SER A 81 -19.44 22.21 4.77
CA SER A 81 -17.97 22.02 4.89
C SER A 81 -17.64 21.32 6.21
N ILE A 82 -16.64 20.45 6.22
CA ILE A 82 -16.17 19.80 7.47
C ILE A 82 -15.49 20.80 8.40
N ALA A 83 -14.77 21.77 7.86
CA ALA A 83 -14.19 22.84 8.66
C ALA A 83 -15.29 23.61 9.43
N VAL A 84 -16.37 23.96 8.75
CA VAL A 84 -17.54 24.61 9.38
C VAL A 84 -18.19 23.67 10.40
N ALA A 85 -18.35 22.37 10.10
CA ALA A 85 -18.88 21.40 11.05
C ALA A 85 -18.00 21.25 12.29
N THR A 86 -16.68 21.30 12.15
CA THR A 86 -15.73 21.24 13.27
C THR A 86 -15.86 22.50 14.14
N ILE A 87 -15.87 23.69 13.54
CA ILE A 87 -16.05 24.95 14.25
C ILE A 87 -17.39 24.97 15.00
N LEU A 88 -18.48 24.59 14.34
CA LEU A 88 -19.80 24.52 14.98
C LEU A 88 -19.85 23.49 16.11
N THR A 89 -19.11 22.39 16.01
CA THR A 89 -19.00 21.41 17.10
C THR A 89 -18.28 22.00 18.31
N VAL A 90 -17.19 22.75 18.09
CA VAL A 90 -16.46 23.44 19.16
C VAL A 90 -17.33 24.52 19.82
N LEU A 91 -18.02 25.33 19.01
CA LEU A 91 -18.93 26.36 19.53
C LEU A 91 -20.11 25.77 20.31
N ALA A 92 -20.69 24.65 19.81
CA ALA A 92 -21.76 23.94 20.53
C ALA A 92 -21.25 23.36 21.86
N GLN A 93 -20.00 22.89 21.91
CA GLN A 93 -19.39 22.44 23.16
C GLN A 93 -19.10 23.60 24.11
N ALA A 94 -18.61 24.74 23.62
CA ALA A 94 -18.40 25.92 24.43
C ALA A 94 -19.72 26.42 25.03
N LEU A 95 -20.77 26.49 24.22
CA LEU A 95 -22.13 26.82 24.69
C LEU A 95 -22.60 25.86 25.77
N ALA A 96 -22.33 24.58 25.61
CA ALA A 96 -22.70 23.59 26.61
C ALA A 96 -21.91 23.73 27.92
N PHE A 97 -20.62 23.98 27.85
CA PHE A 97 -19.84 24.29 29.04
C PHE A 97 -20.42 25.48 29.77
N TRP A 98 -20.77 26.55 29.03
CA TRP A 98 -21.37 27.76 29.60
C TRP A 98 -22.78 27.52 30.13
N LEU A 99 -23.62 26.70 29.47
CA LEU A 99 -24.96 26.35 29.98
C LEU A 99 -24.88 25.50 31.26
N ILE A 100 -23.94 24.54 31.32
CA ILE A 100 -23.71 23.69 32.50
C ILE A 100 -23.23 24.51 33.68
N SER A 101 -22.46 25.61 33.46
CA SER A 101 -22.05 26.50 34.52
C SER A 101 -23.22 27.25 35.17
N ARG A 102 -24.34 27.43 34.45
CA ARG A 102 -25.56 28.06 35.00
C ARG A 102 -26.33 27.15 35.95
N VAL A 103 -26.00 25.84 35.99
CA VAL A 103 -26.65 24.86 36.87
C VAL A 103 -25.75 24.55 38.08
N GLU A 104 -24.72 25.37 38.33
CA GLU A 104 -23.78 25.30 39.47
C GLU A 104 -22.99 23.98 39.59
N TRP A 105 -22.93 23.14 38.55
CA TRP A 105 -22.10 21.93 38.56
C TRP A 105 -20.62 22.24 38.29
N ILE A 106 -20.36 23.28 37.50
CA ILE A 106 -19.04 23.83 37.21
C ILE A 106 -19.16 25.34 37.32
N ALA A 107 -18.24 26.00 38.01
CA ALA A 107 -18.17 27.47 37.95
C ALA A 107 -17.24 27.83 36.77
N VAL A 108 -17.69 28.76 35.93
CA VAL A 108 -16.93 29.37 34.83
C VAL A 108 -17.04 30.88 34.96
N ASP A 109 -15.92 31.53 35.20
CA ASP A 109 -15.89 32.95 35.53
C ASP A 109 -16.25 33.83 34.34
N ARG A 110 -15.78 33.46 33.12
CA ARG A 110 -15.97 34.27 31.90
C ARG A 110 -16.37 33.39 30.70
N PRO A 111 -17.09 33.95 29.70
CA PRO A 111 -17.42 33.23 28.46
C PRO A 111 -16.20 32.76 27.69
N GLU A 112 -15.10 33.51 27.71
CA GLU A 112 -13.83 33.10 27.09
C GLU A 112 -13.22 31.88 27.77
N ASP A 113 -13.34 31.74 29.09
CA ASP A 113 -12.89 30.54 29.81
C ASP A 113 -13.71 29.30 29.42
N ALA A 114 -15.02 29.49 29.16
CA ALA A 114 -15.85 28.40 28.59
C ALA A 114 -15.38 27.96 27.20
N LEU A 115 -14.98 28.88 26.32
CA LEU A 115 -14.48 28.60 24.99
C LEU A 115 -13.13 27.85 25.06
N VAL A 116 -12.17 28.41 25.80
CA VAL A 116 -10.84 27.81 25.98
C VAL A 116 -10.95 26.47 26.68
N GLY A 117 -11.80 26.38 27.73
CA GLY A 117 -12.08 25.16 28.47
C GLY A 117 -12.70 24.07 27.60
N SER A 118 -13.64 24.41 26.73
CA SER A 118 -14.25 23.45 25.80
C SER A 118 -13.23 22.92 24.78
N LEU A 119 -12.32 23.75 24.29
CA LEU A 119 -11.27 23.37 23.36
C LEU A 119 -10.27 22.44 24.06
N LEU A 120 -9.78 22.82 25.24
CA LEU A 120 -8.84 22.00 26.02
C LEU A 120 -9.46 20.67 26.44
N PHE A 121 -10.70 20.68 26.95
CA PHE A 121 -11.46 19.46 27.25
C PHE A 121 -11.57 18.55 26.02
N SER A 122 -11.83 19.10 24.84
CA SER A 122 -11.94 18.34 23.60
C SER A 122 -10.61 17.69 23.22
N ILE A 123 -9.49 18.41 23.36
CA ILE A 123 -8.14 17.91 23.09
C ILE A 123 -7.77 16.81 24.07
N VAL A 124 -7.90 17.05 25.38
CA VAL A 124 -7.58 16.05 26.42
C VAL A 124 -8.43 14.81 26.28
N ASN A 125 -9.74 14.98 26.08
CA ASN A 125 -10.66 13.85 25.84
C ASN A 125 -10.30 13.06 24.57
N ALA A 126 -9.86 13.73 23.50
CA ALA A 126 -9.43 13.08 22.28
C ALA A 126 -8.13 12.28 22.50
N ILE A 127 -7.15 12.85 23.21
CA ILE A 127 -5.89 12.17 23.56
C ILE A 127 -6.16 10.91 24.39
N VAL A 128 -6.88 11.03 25.50
CA VAL A 128 -7.17 9.90 26.40
C VAL A 128 -8.00 8.84 25.69
N THR A 129 -9.02 9.23 24.91
CA THR A 129 -9.81 8.30 24.11
C THR A 129 -8.93 7.58 23.09
N ALA A 130 -8.05 8.28 22.40
CA ALA A 130 -7.14 7.70 21.43
C ALA A 130 -6.17 6.71 22.09
N MET A 131 -5.56 7.07 23.21
CA MET A 131 -4.66 6.19 23.97
C MET A 131 -5.34 4.89 24.40
N LEU A 132 -6.56 4.96 24.96
CA LEU A 132 -7.31 3.80 25.43
C LEU A 132 -7.92 2.96 24.28
N SER A 133 -8.04 3.52 23.07
CA SER A 133 -8.61 2.85 21.90
C SER A 133 -7.59 2.53 20.80
N THR A 134 -6.30 2.68 21.04
CA THR A 134 -5.25 2.40 20.04
C THR A 134 -5.33 0.98 19.48
N GLY A 135 -5.62 -0.02 20.33
CA GLY A 135 -5.79 -1.42 19.94
C GLY A 135 -7.19 -1.78 19.42
N ASP A 136 -8.16 -0.85 19.42
CA ASP A 136 -9.56 -1.15 19.07
C ASP A 136 -9.96 -0.58 17.70
N ASP A 137 -9.47 -1.20 16.62
CA ASP A 137 -9.84 -0.86 15.24
C ASP A 137 -11.35 -1.03 14.98
N ASN A 138 -12.00 -2.01 15.63
CA ASN A 138 -13.45 -2.18 15.51
C ASN A 138 -14.21 -0.92 15.96
N SER A 139 -13.83 -0.33 17.08
CA SER A 139 -14.45 0.91 17.55
C SER A 139 -14.18 2.09 16.62
N PHE A 140 -12.97 2.17 16.06
CA PHE A 140 -12.59 3.22 15.13
C PHE A 140 -13.43 3.16 13.85
N PHE A 141 -13.39 2.03 13.15
CA PHE A 141 -14.15 1.84 11.90
C PHE A 141 -15.66 1.76 12.15
N GLY A 142 -16.09 1.25 13.30
CA GLY A 142 -17.49 1.31 13.71
C GLY A 142 -18.02 2.73 13.86
N THR A 143 -17.18 3.68 14.28
CA THR A 143 -17.53 5.10 14.31
C THR A 143 -17.71 5.65 12.88
N LEU A 144 -16.83 5.29 11.95
CA LEU A 144 -16.95 5.64 10.53
C LEU A 144 -18.23 5.08 9.92
N VAL A 145 -18.50 3.77 10.11
CA VAL A 145 -19.71 3.10 9.60
C VAL A 145 -20.99 3.78 10.11
N ARG A 146 -21.03 4.17 11.38
CA ARG A 146 -22.16 4.91 11.94
C ARG A 146 -22.36 6.28 11.31
N GLN A 147 -21.28 7.00 10.99
CA GLN A 147 -21.34 8.29 10.29
C GLN A 147 -21.85 8.12 8.87
N LEU A 148 -21.35 7.10 8.14
CA LEU A 148 -21.81 6.81 6.78
C LEU A 148 -23.29 6.38 6.78
N ALA A 149 -23.72 5.58 7.74
CA ALA A 149 -25.13 5.21 7.92
C ALA A 149 -26.03 6.42 8.19
N ALA A 150 -25.56 7.40 8.96
CA ALA A 150 -26.29 8.63 9.19
C ALA A 150 -26.48 9.47 7.91
N ARG A 151 -25.46 9.54 7.06
CA ARG A 151 -25.47 10.28 5.79
C ARG A 151 -26.29 9.63 4.69
N HIS A 152 -26.27 8.30 4.62
CA HIS A 152 -26.93 7.54 3.54
C HIS A 152 -28.33 7.06 3.89
N ARG A 153 -28.99 7.69 4.86
CA ARG A 153 -30.27 7.28 5.46
C ARG A 153 -31.42 7.05 4.46
N LYS A 154 -31.43 7.71 3.29
CA LYS A 154 -32.52 7.67 2.30
C LYS A 154 -32.17 6.85 1.05
N ARG A 155 -31.07 6.09 1.04
CA ARG A 155 -30.69 5.34 -0.17
C ARG A 155 -31.34 3.96 -0.19
N ASP A 156 -31.87 3.60 -1.37
CA ASP A 156 -32.41 2.27 -1.62
C ASP A 156 -31.33 1.19 -1.48
N VAL A 157 -31.72 0.03 -0.99
CA VAL A 157 -30.83 -1.14 -0.87
C VAL A 157 -30.71 -1.79 -2.24
N THR A 158 -29.49 -1.93 -2.76
CA THR A 158 -29.22 -2.66 -4.00
C THR A 158 -29.05 -4.14 -3.66
N ARG A 159 -29.77 -5.03 -4.35
CA ARG A 159 -29.68 -6.49 -4.15
C ARG A 159 -28.56 -7.14 -4.96
N GLU A 160 -28.15 -6.54 -6.05
CA GLU A 160 -27.07 -7.01 -6.91
C GLU A 160 -25.72 -6.92 -6.17
N PRO A 161 -25.00 -8.05 -6.00
CA PRO A 161 -23.71 -8.02 -5.32
C PRO A 161 -22.67 -7.18 -6.06
N GLY A 162 -21.90 -6.39 -5.32
CA GLY A 162 -20.68 -5.77 -5.81
C GLY A 162 -19.48 -6.68 -5.57
N VAL A 163 -18.31 -6.28 -6.11
CA VAL A 163 -17.05 -7.00 -5.95
C VAL A 163 -16.00 -6.08 -5.32
N VAL A 164 -15.28 -6.60 -4.32
CA VAL A 164 -14.11 -5.93 -3.73
C VAL A 164 -12.90 -6.84 -3.92
N PHE A 165 -11.92 -6.34 -4.66
CA PHE A 165 -10.59 -6.95 -4.79
C PHE A 165 -9.68 -6.35 -3.73
N ILE A 166 -9.03 -7.19 -2.94
CA ILE A 166 -8.07 -6.83 -1.90
C ILE A 166 -6.74 -7.45 -2.29
N GLN A 167 -5.81 -6.65 -2.78
CA GLN A 167 -4.44 -7.05 -3.03
C GLN A 167 -3.64 -6.95 -1.75
N ILE A 168 -2.89 -7.99 -1.42
CA ILE A 168 -1.82 -7.99 -0.43
C ILE A 168 -0.52 -8.04 -1.20
N ASP A 169 0.12 -6.89 -1.33
CA ASP A 169 1.32 -6.70 -2.13
C ASP A 169 2.45 -7.62 -1.65
N GLY A 170 3.09 -8.32 -2.57
CA GLY A 170 4.29 -9.11 -2.35
C GLY A 170 4.13 -10.40 -1.53
N LEU A 171 2.90 -10.80 -1.15
CA LEU A 171 2.69 -11.98 -0.30
C LEU A 171 2.68 -13.28 -1.11
N ALA A 172 3.69 -14.12 -0.93
CA ALA A 172 3.75 -15.43 -1.57
C ALA A 172 2.71 -16.42 -0.99
N GLN A 173 2.14 -17.27 -1.85
CA GLN A 173 1.19 -18.31 -1.43
C GLN A 173 1.72 -19.23 -0.33
N PRO A 174 2.95 -19.78 -0.38
CA PRO A 174 3.46 -20.65 0.67
C PRO A 174 3.53 -19.97 2.05
N ILE A 175 3.81 -18.67 2.07
CA ILE A 175 3.82 -17.85 3.28
C ILE A 175 2.39 -17.72 3.84
N LEU A 176 1.41 -17.37 2.98
CA LEU A 176 0.00 -17.30 3.38
C LEU A 176 -0.49 -18.63 3.94
N GLU A 177 -0.19 -19.76 3.27
CA GLU A 177 -0.56 -21.09 3.75
C GLU A 177 0.07 -21.42 5.12
N GLY A 178 1.33 -21.03 5.34
CA GLY A 178 1.99 -21.12 6.64
C GLY A 178 1.23 -20.36 7.73
N HIS A 179 0.78 -19.14 7.42
CA HIS A 179 -0.04 -18.32 8.32
C HIS A 179 -1.42 -18.93 8.60
N LEU A 180 -2.08 -19.48 7.56
CA LEU A 180 -3.38 -20.17 7.70
C LEU A 180 -3.25 -21.41 8.59
N ARG A 181 -2.23 -22.26 8.37
CA ARG A 181 -1.93 -23.44 9.20
C ARG A 181 -1.63 -23.05 10.67
N ALA A 182 -0.91 -21.96 10.88
CA ALA A 182 -0.58 -21.44 12.20
C ALA A 182 -1.73 -20.68 12.88
N GLY A 183 -2.92 -20.56 12.24
CA GLY A 183 -4.08 -19.85 12.77
C GLY A 183 -3.93 -18.33 12.89
N ARG A 184 -2.93 -17.73 12.23
CA ARG A 184 -2.64 -16.28 12.28
C ARG A 184 -3.57 -15.45 11.39
N CYS A 185 -4.26 -16.09 10.43
CA CYS A 185 -5.27 -15.47 9.57
C CYS A 185 -6.67 -16.03 9.86
N PRO A 186 -7.28 -15.70 11.01
CA PRO A 186 -8.56 -16.29 11.43
C PRO A 186 -9.73 -15.92 10.53
N ASN A 187 -9.73 -14.74 9.86
CA ASN A 187 -10.81 -14.32 8.99
C ASN A 187 -10.77 -15.04 7.64
N LEU A 188 -9.63 -15.03 6.95
CA LEU A 188 -9.42 -15.81 5.72
C LEU A 188 -9.59 -17.30 5.99
N GLY A 189 -8.99 -17.80 7.07
CA GLY A 189 -9.13 -19.22 7.46
C GLY A 189 -10.58 -19.63 7.71
N ARG A 190 -11.43 -18.76 8.25
CA ARG A 190 -12.87 -19.01 8.40
C ARG A 190 -13.56 -19.09 7.04
N TRP A 191 -13.25 -18.18 6.12
CA TRP A 191 -13.83 -18.18 4.76
C TRP A 191 -13.51 -19.46 4.01
N LEU A 192 -12.25 -19.88 4.06
CA LEU A 192 -11.79 -21.12 3.40
C LEU A 192 -12.43 -22.37 4.03
N ARG A 193 -12.42 -22.48 5.37
CA ARG A 193 -13.03 -23.63 6.08
C ARG A 193 -14.55 -23.72 5.91
N SER A 194 -15.24 -22.61 5.66
CA SER A 194 -16.70 -22.62 5.41
C SER A 194 -17.07 -23.20 4.04
N GLY A 195 -16.09 -23.43 3.15
CA GLY A 195 -16.31 -23.86 1.78
C GLY A 195 -16.85 -22.79 0.83
N GLY A 196 -17.08 -21.58 1.34
CA GLY A 196 -17.58 -20.46 0.53
C GLY A 196 -16.51 -19.78 -0.32
N MET A 197 -15.23 -20.00 0.00
CA MET A 197 -14.08 -19.43 -0.71
C MET A 197 -13.05 -20.53 -1.01
N THR A 198 -12.36 -20.39 -2.12
CA THR A 198 -11.28 -21.27 -2.59
C THR A 198 -9.98 -20.49 -2.74
N LEU A 199 -8.88 -21.09 -2.34
CA LEU A 199 -7.51 -20.59 -2.55
C LEU A 199 -6.92 -21.30 -3.77
N ASN A 200 -6.51 -20.54 -4.78
CA ASN A 200 -5.80 -21.02 -5.95
C ASN A 200 -4.45 -20.28 -6.09
N SER A 201 -3.46 -20.95 -6.68
CA SER A 201 -2.23 -20.31 -7.15
C SER A 201 -2.46 -19.62 -8.49
N TRP A 202 -1.65 -18.60 -8.75
CA TRP A 202 -1.41 -18.10 -10.10
C TRP A 202 0.05 -17.68 -10.24
N LYS A 203 0.57 -17.61 -11.45
CA LYS A 203 1.99 -17.34 -11.71
C LYS A 203 2.14 -16.04 -12.47
N PRO A 204 2.60 -14.93 -11.83
CA PRO A 204 3.09 -13.78 -12.57
C PRO A 204 4.29 -14.18 -13.42
N LEU A 205 4.35 -13.66 -14.64
CA LEU A 205 5.54 -13.79 -15.49
C LEU A 205 6.51 -12.66 -15.20
N LEU A 206 7.77 -12.79 -15.68
CA LEU A 206 8.74 -11.68 -15.61
C LEU A 206 8.22 -10.41 -16.30
N PRO A 207 8.46 -9.24 -15.69
CA PRO A 207 9.04 -9.08 -14.37
C PRO A 207 7.99 -9.33 -13.28
N THR A 208 8.39 -9.97 -12.19
CA THR A 208 7.52 -10.21 -11.02
C THR A 208 7.44 -8.93 -10.18
N GLN A 209 6.83 -7.89 -10.75
CA GLN A 209 6.78 -6.53 -10.21
C GLN A 209 5.34 -6.02 -10.12
N THR A 210 5.04 -5.24 -9.08
CA THR A 210 3.71 -4.65 -8.84
C THR A 210 3.19 -3.89 -10.07
N SER A 211 4.05 -3.10 -10.73
CA SER A 211 3.67 -2.30 -11.90
C SER A 211 3.22 -3.15 -13.08
N ALA A 212 3.96 -4.23 -13.41
CA ALA A 212 3.61 -5.14 -14.50
C ALA A 212 2.37 -5.97 -14.13
N SER A 213 2.31 -6.50 -12.90
CA SER A 213 1.16 -7.26 -12.43
C SER A 213 -0.12 -6.41 -12.39
N GLN A 214 -0.07 -5.18 -11.86
CA GLN A 214 -1.22 -4.28 -11.85
C GLN A 214 -1.64 -3.84 -13.26
N ALA A 215 -0.69 -3.60 -14.17
CA ALA A 215 -1.01 -3.31 -15.57
C ALA A 215 -1.77 -4.46 -16.20
N GLY A 216 -1.28 -5.70 -16.05
CA GLY A 216 -1.96 -6.88 -16.52
C GLY A 216 -3.32 -7.11 -15.86
N LEU A 217 -3.40 -7.04 -14.51
CA LEU A 217 -4.62 -7.29 -13.74
C LEU A 217 -5.70 -6.22 -13.96
N LEU A 218 -5.32 -4.95 -14.03
CA LEU A 218 -6.25 -3.83 -14.08
C LEU A 218 -6.59 -3.40 -15.51
N HIS A 219 -5.65 -3.46 -16.45
CA HIS A 219 -5.83 -3.01 -17.83
C HIS A 219 -5.89 -4.16 -18.85
N GLY A 220 -5.47 -5.39 -18.47
CA GLY A 220 -5.39 -6.52 -19.39
C GLY A 220 -4.23 -6.40 -20.39
N ASN A 221 -3.27 -5.54 -20.10
CA ASN A 221 -2.09 -5.27 -20.90
C ASN A 221 -0.93 -4.91 -19.97
N ASP A 222 0.17 -5.62 -20.06
CA ASP A 222 1.39 -5.42 -19.28
C ASP A 222 2.64 -5.28 -20.18
N ASP A 223 2.43 -4.98 -21.46
CA ASP A 223 3.50 -4.72 -22.40
C ASP A 223 4.24 -3.41 -22.12
N GLY A 224 5.55 -3.38 -22.42
CA GLY A 224 6.38 -2.20 -22.26
C GLY A 224 6.75 -1.85 -20.81
N ILE A 225 6.61 -2.82 -19.87
CA ILE A 225 7.00 -2.67 -18.47
C ILE A 225 8.03 -3.77 -18.14
N PRO A 226 9.30 -3.59 -18.49
CA PRO A 226 10.30 -4.65 -18.34
C PRO A 226 10.84 -4.81 -16.91
N GLY A 227 10.54 -3.87 -16.02
CA GLY A 227 10.99 -3.88 -14.63
C GLY A 227 10.31 -2.78 -13.83
N PHE A 228 10.73 -2.62 -12.57
CA PHE A 228 10.29 -1.47 -11.76
C PHE A 228 10.96 -0.17 -12.25
N ARG A 229 12.21 -0.29 -12.74
CA ARG A 229 12.99 0.76 -13.39
C ARG A 229 13.57 0.27 -14.70
N TRP A 230 13.63 1.15 -15.68
CA TRP A 230 14.31 0.90 -16.95
C TRP A 230 14.69 2.19 -17.65
N TRP A 231 15.69 2.10 -18.55
CA TRP A 231 16.05 3.20 -19.41
C TRP A 231 15.17 3.18 -20.67
N ASP A 232 14.37 4.21 -20.84
CA ASP A 232 13.58 4.37 -22.06
C ASP A 232 14.44 5.06 -23.13
N LYS A 233 14.93 4.29 -24.09
CA LYS A 233 15.78 4.78 -25.18
C LYS A 233 15.07 5.78 -26.08
N LYS A 234 13.73 5.73 -26.22
CA LYS A 234 12.97 6.68 -27.04
C LYS A 234 12.95 8.07 -26.42
N THR A 235 12.80 8.13 -25.11
CA THR A 235 12.70 9.39 -24.36
C THR A 235 14.02 9.78 -23.72
N GLN A 236 15.06 8.95 -23.83
CA GLN A 236 16.39 9.14 -23.23
C GLN A 236 16.33 9.49 -21.74
N ARG A 237 15.54 8.74 -21.00
CA ARG A 237 15.35 8.95 -19.56
C ARG A 237 15.09 7.65 -18.81
N LEU A 238 15.40 7.68 -17.51
CA LEU A 238 15.03 6.63 -16.59
C LEU A 238 13.53 6.70 -16.30
N MET A 239 12.84 5.58 -16.44
CA MET A 239 11.46 5.37 -16.00
C MET A 239 11.47 4.71 -14.63
N VAL A 240 10.58 5.16 -13.72
CA VAL A 240 10.41 4.59 -12.37
C VAL A 240 8.91 4.44 -12.09
N SER A 241 8.44 3.21 -11.95
CA SER A 241 7.01 2.87 -11.97
C SER A 241 6.16 3.55 -10.89
N ASN A 242 6.72 3.84 -9.72
CA ASN A 242 6.00 4.51 -8.62
C ASN A 242 6.11 6.04 -8.62
N HIS A 243 6.86 6.60 -9.57
CA HIS A 243 6.91 8.04 -9.73
C HIS A 243 5.64 8.52 -10.45
N PRO A 244 4.85 9.47 -9.91
CA PRO A 244 3.53 9.80 -10.45
C PRO A 244 3.51 10.15 -11.94
N LYS A 245 4.51 10.89 -12.42
CA LYS A 245 4.65 11.25 -13.85
C LYS A 245 4.89 10.02 -14.72
N ASP A 246 5.71 9.08 -14.26
CA ASP A 246 6.04 7.86 -15.00
C ASP A 246 4.90 6.85 -14.91
N ALA A 247 4.27 6.69 -13.75
CA ALA A 247 3.07 5.87 -13.57
C ALA A 247 1.94 6.32 -14.52
N ARG A 248 1.75 7.64 -14.68
CA ARG A 248 0.79 8.19 -15.66
C ARG A 248 1.15 7.84 -17.08
N GLU A 249 2.42 7.96 -17.46
CA GLU A 249 2.89 7.60 -18.80
C GLU A 249 2.74 6.09 -19.06
N ILE A 250 3.07 5.26 -18.07
CA ILE A 250 2.85 3.81 -18.14
C ILE A 250 1.35 3.53 -18.35
N GLN A 251 0.49 4.11 -17.52
CA GLN A 251 -0.96 3.94 -17.67
C GLN A 251 -1.46 4.35 -19.05
N ARG A 252 -0.98 5.49 -19.59
CA ARG A 252 -1.34 5.95 -20.93
C ARG A 252 -0.95 4.96 -22.03
N ARG A 253 0.15 4.21 -21.85
CA ARG A 253 0.62 3.18 -22.80
C ARG A 253 -0.20 1.91 -22.73
N VAL A 254 -0.60 1.47 -21.52
CA VAL A 254 -1.28 0.18 -21.32
C VAL A 254 -2.80 0.27 -21.34
N SER A 255 -3.39 1.44 -21.09
CA SER A 255 -4.83 1.64 -21.03
C SER A 255 -5.47 1.65 -22.40
N SER A 256 -6.56 0.90 -22.53
CA SER A 256 -7.50 0.97 -23.67
C SER A 256 -8.76 1.80 -23.38
N GLY A 257 -8.87 2.36 -22.17
CA GLY A 257 -10.09 3.02 -21.68
C GLY A 257 -11.17 2.03 -21.18
N ASP A 258 -10.94 0.72 -21.27
CA ASP A 258 -11.88 -0.34 -20.84
C ASP A 258 -11.25 -1.27 -19.78
N GLY A 259 -10.46 -0.72 -18.88
CA GLY A 259 -9.87 -1.44 -17.75
C GLY A 259 -10.92 -2.08 -16.84
N LEU A 260 -10.46 -2.88 -15.90
CA LEU A 260 -11.32 -3.63 -14.96
C LEU A 260 -12.32 -2.73 -14.21
N LEU A 261 -11.91 -1.50 -13.91
CA LEU A 261 -12.64 -0.55 -13.07
C LEU A 261 -13.37 0.54 -13.88
N ALA A 262 -13.27 0.55 -15.21
CA ALA A 262 -13.68 1.65 -16.08
C ALA A 262 -15.16 2.09 -15.95
N LYS A 263 -16.11 1.16 -15.76
CA LYS A 263 -17.55 1.51 -15.83
C LYS A 263 -18.03 2.30 -14.62
N SER A 264 -17.71 1.84 -13.41
CA SER A 264 -18.21 2.43 -12.14
C SER A 264 -17.32 2.10 -10.96
N GLY A 265 -16.09 1.70 -11.22
CA GLY A 265 -15.18 1.19 -10.20
C GLY A 265 -14.46 2.26 -9.40
N ALA A 266 -13.74 1.80 -8.38
CA ALA A 266 -12.81 2.60 -7.58
C ALA A 266 -11.46 1.92 -7.45
N SER A 267 -10.39 2.71 -7.63
CA SER A 267 -8.99 2.34 -7.43
C SER A 267 -8.47 2.99 -6.15
N ILE A 268 -7.87 2.21 -5.25
CA ILE A 268 -7.39 2.69 -3.95
C ILE A 268 -6.00 2.15 -3.68
N GLY A 269 -5.00 3.02 -3.51
CA GLY A 269 -3.64 2.64 -3.15
C GLY A 269 -2.82 1.98 -4.25
N ASN A 270 -3.29 1.96 -5.49
CA ASN A 270 -2.65 1.29 -6.61
C ASN A 270 -1.59 2.16 -7.30
N LEU A 271 -0.70 1.55 -8.09
CA LEU A 271 0.15 2.27 -9.03
C LEU A 271 -0.66 2.76 -10.23
N LEU A 272 -1.52 1.92 -10.79
CA LEU A 272 -2.36 2.19 -11.96
C LEU A 272 -3.85 2.19 -11.60
N SER A 273 -4.66 2.94 -12.32
CA SER A 273 -6.07 3.15 -11.95
C SER A 273 -7.04 2.08 -12.46
N GLY A 274 -6.67 1.25 -13.45
CA GLY A 274 -7.62 0.35 -14.11
C GLY A 274 -8.77 1.10 -14.78
N ASP A 275 -8.52 2.35 -15.22
CA ASP A 275 -9.49 3.29 -15.82
C ASP A 275 -10.65 3.64 -14.87
N ALA A 276 -10.44 3.53 -13.57
CA ALA A 276 -11.47 3.84 -12.58
C ALA A 276 -11.92 5.31 -12.64
N PRO A 277 -13.23 5.59 -12.67
CA PRO A 277 -13.75 6.96 -12.56
C PRO A 277 -13.51 7.55 -11.16
N ARG A 278 -13.17 6.75 -10.18
CA ARG A 278 -12.84 7.14 -8.81
C ARG A 278 -11.49 6.54 -8.42
N SER A 279 -10.52 7.40 -8.22
CA SER A 279 -9.15 7.00 -7.82
C SER A 279 -8.70 7.75 -6.60
N PHE A 280 -8.15 7.03 -5.62
CA PHE A 280 -7.62 7.55 -4.38
C PHE A 280 -6.25 6.94 -4.12
N LEU A 281 -5.29 7.74 -3.66
CA LEU A 281 -3.94 7.25 -3.35
C LEU A 281 -3.30 6.47 -4.51
N THR A 282 -3.72 6.72 -5.75
CA THR A 282 -3.28 5.99 -6.96
C THR A 282 -2.24 6.81 -7.70
N ALA A 283 -1.02 6.26 -7.86
CA ALA A 283 0.14 7.00 -8.36
C ALA A 283 -0.11 7.64 -9.74
N ALA A 284 -0.65 6.90 -10.70
CA ALA A 284 -0.90 7.38 -12.06
C ALA A 284 -1.89 8.54 -12.16
N THR A 285 -2.71 8.78 -11.14
CA THR A 285 -3.76 9.81 -11.16
C THR A 285 -3.50 11.02 -10.26
N LEU A 286 -2.38 11.03 -9.52
CA LEU A 286 -2.11 12.08 -8.52
C LEU A 286 -1.97 13.47 -9.11
N ASP A 287 -1.23 13.58 -10.20
CA ASP A 287 -0.96 14.86 -10.88
C ASP A 287 -1.82 15.08 -12.11
N ASP A 288 -2.95 14.37 -12.25
CA ASP A 288 -3.85 14.55 -13.38
C ASP A 288 -4.64 15.85 -13.23
N PRO A 289 -4.42 16.87 -14.09
CA PRO A 289 -5.14 18.13 -14.01
C PRO A 289 -6.64 17.99 -14.37
N ALA A 290 -7.01 16.93 -15.10
CA ALA A 290 -8.42 16.62 -15.43
C ALA A 290 -9.13 15.87 -14.29
N ARG A 291 -8.41 15.47 -13.23
CA ARG A 291 -8.99 14.83 -12.08
C ARG A 291 -9.89 15.83 -11.34
N GLU A 292 -11.20 15.71 -11.52
CA GLU A 292 -12.13 16.29 -10.56
C GLU A 292 -11.81 15.70 -9.19
N ILE A 293 -11.33 16.53 -8.26
CA ILE A 293 -11.17 16.15 -6.86
C ILE A 293 -12.56 15.88 -6.31
N ARG A 294 -13.09 14.69 -6.57
CA ARG A 294 -14.34 14.22 -5.98
C ARG A 294 -14.06 14.03 -4.49
N ARG A 295 -14.47 15.03 -3.70
CA ARG A 295 -14.24 15.07 -2.27
C ARG A 295 -14.68 13.76 -1.62
N SER A 296 -13.73 13.03 -1.06
CA SER A 296 -14.00 11.93 -0.14
C SER A 296 -14.27 12.51 1.24
N HIS A 297 -15.41 12.18 1.81
CA HIS A 297 -15.73 12.58 3.19
C HIS A 297 -14.83 11.87 4.21
N VAL A 298 -14.30 10.71 3.83
CA VAL A 298 -13.38 9.95 4.67
C VAL A 298 -12.03 10.63 4.77
N LEU A 299 -11.50 11.20 3.67
CA LEU A 299 -10.26 11.99 3.71
C LEU A 299 -10.40 13.15 4.69
N ASP A 300 -11.49 13.90 4.55
CA ASP A 300 -11.78 15.01 5.47
C ASP A 300 -11.89 14.52 6.93
N TRP A 301 -12.64 13.43 7.17
CA TRP A 301 -12.81 12.89 8.52
C TRP A 301 -11.49 12.38 9.09
N PHE A 302 -10.67 11.73 8.28
CA PHE A 302 -9.40 11.13 8.71
C PHE A 302 -8.41 12.19 9.16
N PHE A 303 -8.29 13.30 8.43
CA PHE A 303 -7.30 14.35 8.69
C PHE A 303 -7.80 15.48 9.58
N ILE A 304 -9.10 15.79 9.59
CA ILE A 304 -9.67 16.92 10.33
C ILE A 304 -10.24 16.50 11.69
N SER A 305 -10.69 15.24 11.85
CA SER A 305 -11.21 14.77 13.14
C SER A 305 -10.11 14.68 14.19
N PRO A 306 -10.18 15.43 15.31
CA PRO A 306 -9.14 15.39 16.35
C PRO A 306 -8.88 13.97 16.87
N TYR A 307 -9.94 13.16 17.02
CA TYR A 307 -9.81 11.76 17.45
C TYR A 307 -9.03 10.91 16.45
N SER A 308 -9.34 11.02 15.15
CA SER A 308 -8.63 10.27 14.11
C SER A 308 -7.17 10.71 14.04
N TYR A 309 -6.94 12.04 14.03
CA TYR A 309 -5.61 12.63 13.96
C TYR A 309 -4.72 12.16 15.13
N ILE A 310 -5.18 12.28 16.37
CA ILE A 310 -4.41 11.88 17.55
C ILE A 310 -4.17 10.37 17.54
N ARG A 311 -5.18 9.59 17.16
CA ARG A 311 -5.06 8.13 17.12
C ARG A 311 -3.98 7.66 16.14
N TRP A 312 -4.01 8.13 14.88
CA TRP A 312 -2.99 7.71 13.92
C TRP A 312 -1.60 8.28 14.25
N THR A 313 -1.51 9.45 14.90
CA THR A 313 -0.23 9.97 15.41
C THR A 313 0.35 9.04 16.48
N LEU A 314 -0.45 8.65 17.47
CA LEU A 314 -0.01 7.74 18.53
C LEU A 314 0.38 6.35 17.98
N LEU A 315 -0.39 5.81 17.04
CA LEU A 315 -0.06 4.55 16.38
C LEU A 315 1.24 4.66 15.58
N SER A 316 1.45 5.78 14.87
CA SER A 316 2.68 6.03 14.10
C SER A 316 3.91 6.13 15.01
N VAL A 317 3.80 6.84 16.13
CA VAL A 317 4.87 6.90 17.14
C VAL A 317 5.15 5.50 17.70
N GLY A 318 4.11 4.74 18.02
CA GLY A 318 4.23 3.35 18.48
C GLY A 318 4.93 2.45 17.46
N GLU A 319 4.61 2.59 16.17
CA GLU A 319 5.25 1.81 15.10
C GLU A 319 6.72 2.20 14.91
N VAL A 320 7.06 3.49 14.99
CA VAL A 320 8.46 3.96 14.98
C VAL A 320 9.25 3.37 16.15
N ILE A 321 8.69 3.40 17.36
CA ILE A 321 9.35 2.82 18.56
C ILE A 321 9.53 1.30 18.38
N LYS A 322 8.48 0.60 17.90
CA LYS A 322 8.53 -0.83 17.61
C LYS A 322 9.64 -1.15 16.62
N GLU A 323 9.76 -0.39 15.51
CA GLU A 323 10.83 -0.57 14.54
C GLU A 323 12.22 -0.38 15.16
N LEU A 324 12.43 0.68 15.92
CA LEU A 324 13.73 0.93 16.56
C LEU A 324 14.14 -0.20 17.53
N VAL A 325 13.18 -0.78 18.24
CA VAL A 325 13.43 -1.94 19.14
C VAL A 325 13.75 -3.19 18.32
N GLN A 326 12.98 -3.48 17.28
CA GLN A 326 13.16 -4.63 16.40
C GLN A 326 14.49 -4.56 15.62
N ALA A 327 14.84 -3.37 15.09
CA ALA A 327 16.11 -3.14 14.41
C ALA A 327 17.32 -3.41 15.34
N ARG A 328 17.25 -2.93 16.60
CA ARG A 328 18.30 -3.20 17.61
C ARG A 328 18.41 -4.69 17.95
N ALA A 329 17.28 -5.39 18.02
CA ALA A 329 17.28 -6.83 18.28
C ALA A 329 17.87 -7.61 17.09
N ALA A 330 17.50 -7.26 15.86
CA ALA A 330 18.03 -7.87 14.65
C ALA A 330 19.54 -7.66 14.47
N ALA A 331 20.06 -6.48 14.78
CA ALA A 331 21.48 -6.15 14.70
C ALA A 331 22.38 -7.03 15.60
N ARG A 332 21.79 -7.72 16.58
CA ARG A 332 22.52 -8.65 17.47
C ARG A 332 22.59 -10.08 16.92
N THR A 333 21.77 -10.44 15.95
CA THR A 333 21.60 -11.82 15.49
C THR A 333 21.84 -12.04 14.01
N THR A 334 21.73 -10.99 13.19
CA THR A 334 21.88 -11.04 11.72
C THR A 334 22.52 -9.75 11.23
N SER A 335 23.03 -9.74 9.99
CA SER A 335 23.41 -8.48 9.33
C SER A 335 22.22 -7.52 9.38
N PRO A 336 22.42 -6.29 9.88
CA PRO A 336 21.34 -5.31 9.87
C PRO A 336 20.98 -5.01 8.42
N GLY A 337 19.75 -5.33 8.03
CA GLY A 337 19.22 -4.90 6.74
C GLY A 337 19.13 -3.37 6.67
N PRO A 338 18.71 -2.79 5.52
CA PRO A 338 18.61 -1.36 5.30
C PRO A 338 17.45 -0.76 6.12
N ARG A 339 17.63 -0.67 7.45
CA ARG A 339 16.64 -0.21 8.44
C ARG A 339 17.00 1.15 9.05
N ALA A 340 17.93 1.89 8.40
CA ALA A 340 18.34 3.22 8.85
C ALA A 340 17.24 4.26 8.60
N PHE A 341 17.37 5.42 9.25
CA PHE A 341 16.50 6.56 8.94
C PHE A 341 16.60 6.92 7.44
N PRO A 342 15.47 7.15 6.70
CA PRO A 342 14.12 7.42 7.22
C PRO A 342 13.16 6.22 7.29
N TYR A 343 13.60 4.98 7.14
CA TYR A 343 12.74 3.78 7.09
C TYR A 343 11.72 3.67 8.25
N PRO A 344 12.03 3.96 9.54
CA PRO A 344 11.01 3.91 10.60
C PRO A 344 9.80 4.82 10.35
N LEU A 345 10.00 5.96 9.67
CA LEU A 345 8.92 6.87 9.29
C LEU A 345 8.12 6.32 8.10
N ALA A 346 8.81 5.77 7.10
CA ALA A 346 8.18 5.14 5.94
C ALA A 346 7.29 3.96 6.39
N ARG A 347 7.78 3.10 7.27
CA ARG A 347 7.03 2.00 7.87
C ARG A 347 5.79 2.49 8.64
N ALA A 348 5.90 3.55 9.44
CA ALA A 348 4.75 4.12 10.13
C ALA A 348 3.72 4.70 9.14
N ALA A 349 4.16 5.32 8.04
CA ALA A 349 3.27 5.83 7.02
C ALA A 349 2.52 4.71 6.28
N THR A 350 3.18 3.63 5.89
CA THR A 350 2.56 2.50 5.20
C THR A 350 1.65 1.68 6.12
N ASN A 351 2.17 1.23 7.28
CA ASN A 351 1.45 0.33 8.19
C ASN A 351 0.32 1.00 8.96
N VAL A 352 0.41 2.30 9.22
CA VAL A 352 -0.60 3.01 10.00
C VAL A 352 -1.45 3.89 9.09
N LEU A 353 -0.85 4.88 8.43
CA LEU A 353 -1.63 5.87 7.68
C LEU A 353 -2.28 5.26 6.45
N LEU A 354 -1.49 4.67 5.53
CA LEU A 354 -2.02 4.12 4.28
C LEU A 354 -2.99 2.97 4.55
N ARG A 355 -2.66 2.03 5.42
CA ARG A 355 -3.55 0.90 5.78
C ARG A 355 -4.91 1.38 6.30
N HIS A 356 -4.93 2.29 7.29
CA HIS A 356 -6.18 2.77 7.86
C HIS A 356 -6.98 3.65 6.90
N LEU A 357 -6.30 4.48 6.14
CA LEU A 357 -6.94 5.35 5.16
C LEU A 357 -7.52 4.54 3.99
N SER A 358 -6.77 3.61 3.42
CA SER A 358 -7.26 2.71 2.36
C SER A 358 -8.47 1.90 2.85
N THR A 359 -8.41 1.36 4.07
CA THR A 359 -9.56 0.68 4.69
C THR A 359 -10.79 1.58 4.80
N ALA A 360 -10.60 2.81 5.25
CA ALA A 360 -11.70 3.77 5.40
C ALA A 360 -12.30 4.18 4.05
N LEU A 361 -11.47 4.34 3.01
CA LEU A 361 -11.90 4.61 1.63
C LEU A 361 -12.68 3.43 1.04
N VAL A 362 -12.21 2.19 1.23
CA VAL A 362 -12.97 0.99 0.81
C VAL A 362 -14.35 0.97 1.46
N ILE A 363 -14.43 1.22 2.76
CA ILE A 363 -15.72 1.28 3.49
C ILE A 363 -16.60 2.40 2.92
N GLU A 364 -16.07 3.59 2.64
CA GLU A 364 -16.85 4.67 2.02
C GLU A 364 -17.38 4.28 0.64
N GLU A 365 -16.53 3.69 -0.22
CA GLU A 365 -16.93 3.27 -1.56
C GLU A 365 -17.99 2.15 -1.52
N MET A 366 -17.89 1.20 -0.59
CA MET A 366 -18.95 0.22 -0.36
C MET A 366 -20.26 0.88 0.05
N TRP A 367 -20.24 1.92 0.89
CA TRP A 367 -21.43 2.68 1.30
C TRP A 367 -21.98 3.56 0.17
N ARG A 368 -21.13 3.94 -0.81
CA ARG A 368 -21.54 4.56 -2.08
C ARG A 368 -22.13 3.57 -3.08
N ARG A 369 -22.03 2.25 -2.79
CA ARG A 369 -22.44 1.14 -3.67
C ARG A 369 -21.55 1.00 -4.91
N THR A 370 -20.33 1.53 -4.87
CA THR A 370 -19.33 1.40 -5.94
C THR A 370 -18.99 -0.06 -6.18
N SER A 371 -18.87 -0.48 -7.45
CA SER A 371 -18.39 -1.81 -7.84
C SER A 371 -17.90 -1.76 -9.29
N PRO A 372 -16.76 -2.42 -9.57
CA PRO A 372 -15.86 -3.08 -8.62
C PRO A 372 -15.01 -2.08 -7.81
N ILE A 373 -14.49 -2.51 -6.66
CA ILE A 373 -13.48 -1.78 -5.88
C ILE A 373 -12.20 -2.60 -5.89
N TYR A 374 -11.07 -1.98 -6.19
CA TYR A 374 -9.75 -2.62 -6.10
C TYR A 374 -8.86 -1.81 -5.17
N VAL A 375 -8.36 -2.45 -4.12
CA VAL A 375 -7.46 -1.85 -3.14
C VAL A 375 -6.17 -2.64 -3.04
N ASP A 376 -5.05 -1.92 -2.98
CA ASP A 376 -3.73 -2.47 -2.72
C ASP A 376 -3.25 -2.10 -1.32
N PHE A 377 -2.83 -3.10 -0.55
CA PHE A 377 -2.21 -2.95 0.77
C PHE A 377 -0.72 -3.29 0.66
N VAL A 378 0.11 -2.26 0.65
CA VAL A 378 1.55 -2.32 0.39
C VAL A 378 2.42 -2.60 1.63
N ASP A 379 1.82 -2.65 2.80
CA ASP A 379 2.53 -2.69 4.07
C ASP A 379 3.30 -3.99 4.34
N TYR A 380 2.82 -5.15 3.86
CA TYR A 380 3.57 -6.40 3.96
C TYR A 380 4.82 -6.34 3.07
N ASP A 381 4.67 -5.94 1.81
CA ASP A 381 5.77 -5.85 0.85
C ASP A 381 6.90 -4.94 1.35
N GLU A 382 6.56 -3.75 1.82
CA GLU A 382 7.50 -2.77 2.38
C GLU A 382 8.28 -3.34 3.57
N ILE A 383 7.58 -4.02 4.50
CA ILE A 383 8.25 -4.65 5.65
C ILE A 383 9.13 -5.81 5.21
N ALA A 384 8.65 -6.63 4.29
CA ALA A 384 9.37 -7.81 3.83
C ALA A 384 10.67 -7.44 3.09
N HIS A 385 10.69 -6.34 2.33
CA HIS A 385 11.92 -5.81 1.72
C HIS A 385 13.01 -5.52 2.75
N HIS A 386 12.65 -4.99 3.92
CA HIS A 386 13.62 -4.56 4.94
C HIS A 386 13.91 -5.60 6.00
N SER A 387 12.99 -6.51 6.27
CA SER A 387 13.16 -7.52 7.33
C SER A 387 13.31 -8.95 6.81
N GLY A 388 12.84 -9.22 5.61
CA GLY A 388 12.69 -10.54 5.01
C GLY A 388 11.23 -11.04 5.09
N PRO A 389 10.79 -11.83 4.08
CA PRO A 389 9.38 -12.16 3.85
C PRO A 389 8.75 -13.05 4.95
N ASP A 390 9.54 -13.82 5.69
CA ASP A 390 9.05 -14.71 6.76
C ASP A 390 9.58 -14.35 8.16
N ARG A 391 10.01 -13.10 8.36
CA ARG A 391 10.41 -12.59 9.69
C ARG A 391 9.19 -12.20 10.50
N VAL A 392 9.39 -12.06 11.82
CA VAL A 392 8.29 -11.74 12.75
C VAL A 392 7.57 -10.45 12.38
N GLU A 393 8.30 -9.47 11.86
CA GLU A 393 7.76 -8.18 11.43
C GLU A 393 6.78 -8.33 10.27
N ALA A 394 7.18 -9.10 9.24
CA ALA A 394 6.35 -9.40 8.08
C ALA A 394 5.13 -10.28 8.46
N ARG A 395 5.33 -11.24 9.36
CA ARG A 395 4.25 -12.07 9.92
C ARG A 395 3.20 -11.24 10.66
N ASP A 396 3.62 -10.26 11.44
CA ASP A 396 2.71 -9.32 12.13
C ASP A 396 1.90 -8.47 11.14
N ALA A 397 2.50 -8.07 10.01
CA ALA A 397 1.81 -7.34 8.95
C ALA A 397 0.68 -8.16 8.33
N VAL A 398 0.93 -9.44 7.98
CA VAL A 398 -0.09 -10.36 7.44
C VAL A 398 -1.24 -10.55 8.42
N ALA A 399 -0.94 -10.76 9.71
CA ALA A 399 -1.99 -10.88 10.74
C ALA A 399 -2.81 -9.58 10.89
N GLY A 400 -2.16 -8.42 10.76
CA GLY A 400 -2.82 -7.11 10.72
C GLY A 400 -3.76 -6.96 9.53
N LEU A 401 -3.34 -7.41 8.34
CA LEU A 401 -4.15 -7.38 7.13
C LEU A 401 -5.35 -8.32 7.20
N ASP A 402 -5.19 -9.53 7.75
CA ASP A 402 -6.34 -10.43 7.99
C ASP A 402 -7.39 -9.78 8.91
N LYS A 403 -6.96 -9.02 9.91
CA LYS A 403 -7.86 -8.24 10.77
C LYS A 403 -8.60 -7.16 9.98
N ILE A 404 -7.91 -6.45 9.08
CA ILE A 404 -8.51 -5.44 8.20
C ILE A 404 -9.54 -6.07 7.24
N ILE A 405 -9.23 -7.22 6.65
CA ILE A 405 -10.17 -7.99 5.82
C ILE A 405 -11.45 -8.30 6.60
N GLY A 406 -11.31 -8.74 7.86
CA GLY A 406 -12.45 -8.96 8.75
C GLY A 406 -13.28 -7.70 9.01
N ILE A 407 -12.63 -6.54 9.16
CA ILE A 407 -13.29 -5.22 9.34
C ILE A 407 -14.05 -4.82 8.08
N ILE A 408 -13.44 -4.93 6.90
CA ILE A 408 -14.07 -4.62 5.62
C ILE A 408 -15.30 -5.50 5.39
N ALA A 409 -15.17 -6.81 5.61
CA ALA A 409 -16.30 -7.76 5.50
C ALA A 409 -17.44 -7.42 6.46
N LYS A 410 -17.12 -7.05 7.69
CA LYS A 410 -18.10 -6.62 8.70
C LYS A 410 -18.80 -5.33 8.28
N ALA A 411 -18.08 -4.36 7.72
CA ALA A 411 -18.64 -3.12 7.22
C ALA A 411 -19.54 -3.34 5.99
N ALA A 412 -19.17 -4.25 5.09
CA ALA A 412 -20.00 -4.65 3.95
C ALA A 412 -21.35 -5.24 4.40
N ALA A 413 -21.35 -6.07 5.44
CA ALA A 413 -22.58 -6.68 5.98
C ALA A 413 -23.53 -5.66 6.64
N ASP A 414 -23.07 -4.46 6.97
CA ASP A 414 -23.88 -3.34 7.47
C ASP A 414 -24.24 -2.34 6.34
N GLY A 415 -23.66 -2.50 5.16
CA GLY A 415 -23.77 -1.58 4.03
C GLY A 415 -25.07 -1.71 3.21
N PRO A 416 -25.34 -0.77 2.29
CA PRO A 416 -26.54 -0.74 1.47
C PRO A 416 -26.47 -1.68 0.23
N ARG A 417 -25.36 -2.37 0.00
CA ARG A 417 -25.11 -3.33 -1.08
C ARG A 417 -24.37 -4.54 -0.52
N PRO A 418 -24.74 -5.78 -0.86
CA PRO A 418 -23.92 -6.95 -0.56
C PRO A 418 -22.64 -6.94 -1.42
N TYR A 419 -21.54 -7.50 -0.90
CA TYR A 419 -20.29 -7.60 -1.63
C TYR A 419 -19.73 -9.02 -1.60
N ARG A 420 -19.15 -9.43 -2.75
CA ARG A 420 -18.27 -10.58 -2.88
C ARG A 420 -16.83 -10.08 -2.76
N PHE A 421 -15.98 -10.89 -2.14
CA PHE A 421 -14.58 -10.54 -1.91
C PHE A 421 -13.67 -11.42 -2.74
N VAL A 422 -12.60 -10.83 -3.26
CA VAL A 422 -11.46 -11.51 -3.84
C VAL A 422 -10.23 -11.00 -3.11
N VAL A 423 -9.41 -11.90 -2.56
CA VAL A 423 -8.13 -11.53 -1.94
C VAL A 423 -7.03 -12.17 -2.76
N LEU A 424 -6.06 -11.36 -3.21
CA LEU A 424 -4.99 -11.83 -4.07
C LEU A 424 -3.66 -11.18 -3.72
N SER A 425 -2.55 -11.77 -4.17
CA SER A 425 -1.28 -11.08 -4.30
C SER A 425 -0.93 -10.92 -5.77
N ASP A 426 -0.11 -9.97 -6.08
CA ASP A 426 0.39 -9.66 -7.42
C ASP A 426 1.69 -10.41 -7.74
N HIS A 427 2.49 -10.71 -6.73
CA HIS A 427 3.70 -11.53 -6.73
C HIS A 427 4.00 -12.02 -5.30
N GLY A 428 5.10 -12.72 -5.12
CA GLY A 428 5.69 -13.03 -3.83
C GLY A 428 7.05 -12.36 -3.66
N GLN A 429 7.78 -12.73 -2.61
CA GLN A 429 9.16 -12.30 -2.38
C GLN A 429 10.05 -13.47 -2.01
N SER A 430 11.32 -13.42 -2.38
CA SER A 430 12.36 -14.37 -1.97
C SER A 430 13.34 -13.70 -1.02
N PRO A 431 13.79 -14.40 0.05
CA PRO A 431 14.79 -13.87 0.96
C PRO A 431 16.19 -13.88 0.34
N GLY A 432 17.10 -13.11 0.91
CA GLY A 432 18.53 -13.25 0.65
C GLY A 432 19.35 -12.04 1.07
N ALA A 433 20.65 -12.24 1.24
CA ALA A 433 21.58 -11.15 1.49
C ALA A 433 21.79 -10.32 0.24
N MET A 434 21.93 -9.00 0.40
CA MET A 434 22.20 -8.08 -0.69
C MET A 434 23.42 -8.53 -1.52
N PHE A 435 23.38 -8.30 -2.83
CA PHE A 435 24.49 -8.63 -3.73
C PHE A 435 25.80 -7.99 -3.28
N ALA A 436 25.74 -6.71 -2.87
CA ALA A 436 26.90 -5.98 -2.36
C ALA A 436 27.51 -6.61 -1.11
N ASP A 437 26.68 -7.09 -0.16
CA ASP A 437 27.16 -7.73 1.07
C ASP A 437 27.73 -9.12 0.79
N ARG A 438 27.12 -9.87 -0.13
CA ARG A 438 27.54 -11.24 -0.44
C ARG A 438 28.80 -11.29 -1.29
N TYR A 439 28.99 -10.33 -2.20
CA TYR A 439 30.08 -10.33 -3.19
C TYR A 439 31.05 -9.14 -3.05
N GLY A 440 30.90 -8.31 -2.02
CA GLY A 440 31.83 -7.26 -1.63
C GLY A 440 31.76 -5.97 -2.44
N LYS A 441 30.87 -5.88 -3.44
CA LYS A 441 30.65 -4.66 -4.24
C LYS A 441 29.24 -4.63 -4.83
N PRO A 442 28.64 -3.45 -5.02
CA PRO A 442 27.36 -3.32 -5.71
C PRO A 442 27.50 -3.62 -7.21
N LEU A 443 26.38 -3.90 -7.87
CA LEU A 443 26.34 -4.30 -9.29
C LEU A 443 26.94 -3.24 -10.20
N GLU A 444 26.68 -1.97 -9.95
CA GLU A 444 27.19 -0.85 -10.75
C GLU A 444 28.73 -0.79 -10.70
N ALA A 445 29.31 -1.04 -9.54
CA ALA A 445 30.76 -1.10 -9.38
C ALA A 445 31.38 -2.30 -10.11
N LEU A 446 30.70 -3.45 -10.12
CA LEU A 446 31.11 -4.60 -10.93
C LEU A 446 31.11 -4.28 -12.42
N ILE A 447 30.02 -3.67 -12.92
CA ILE A 447 29.88 -3.27 -14.32
C ILE A 447 30.93 -2.21 -14.68
N GLN A 448 31.17 -1.23 -13.81
CA GLN A 448 32.21 -0.22 -13.99
C GLN A 448 33.62 -0.83 -14.13
N GLU A 449 33.91 -1.85 -13.30
CA GLU A 449 35.20 -2.57 -13.35
C GLU A 449 35.36 -3.33 -14.67
N LEU A 450 34.30 -4.04 -15.10
CA LEU A 450 34.29 -4.83 -16.34
C LEU A 450 34.32 -3.97 -17.60
N ALA A 451 33.63 -2.83 -17.60
CA ALA A 451 33.58 -1.92 -18.75
C ALA A 451 34.80 -1.00 -18.86
N GLY A 452 35.54 -0.78 -17.77
CA GLY A 452 36.70 0.07 -17.71
C GLY A 452 36.47 1.39 -16.99
N LYS A 453 37.54 1.97 -16.43
CA LYS A 453 37.46 3.15 -15.53
C LYS A 453 37.01 4.46 -16.21
N GLN A 454 37.10 4.56 -17.51
CA GLN A 454 36.73 5.78 -18.27
C GLN A 454 35.26 5.78 -18.70
N VAL A 455 34.55 4.67 -18.56
CA VAL A 455 33.13 4.52 -18.88
C VAL A 455 32.28 5.12 -17.78
N ARG A 456 31.27 5.93 -18.11
CA ARG A 456 30.33 6.50 -17.13
C ARG A 456 29.19 5.55 -16.93
N VAL A 457 29.20 4.83 -15.82
CA VAL A 457 28.11 3.93 -15.41
C VAL A 457 27.19 4.67 -14.44
N GLN A 458 25.92 4.76 -14.78
CA GLN A 458 24.88 5.29 -13.91
C GLN A 458 24.04 4.16 -13.34
N GLY A 459 24.09 3.97 -12.03
CA GLY A 459 23.18 3.09 -11.29
C GLY A 459 21.87 3.80 -10.98
N ALA A 460 20.77 3.08 -11.11
CA ALA A 460 19.46 3.50 -10.63
C ALA A 460 19.09 2.61 -9.44
N THR A 461 19.33 3.08 -8.24
CA THR A 461 19.15 2.35 -6.99
C THR A 461 17.95 2.82 -6.15
N ALA A 462 17.54 1.98 -5.19
CA ALA A 462 16.29 2.00 -4.45
C ALA A 462 16.02 3.20 -3.52
N HIS A 463 16.94 4.12 -3.29
CA HIS A 463 16.70 5.24 -2.36
C HIS A 463 15.44 6.09 -2.64
N VAL A 464 14.86 5.95 -3.83
CA VAL A 464 13.66 6.69 -4.28
C VAL A 464 12.36 5.91 -4.03
N GLU A 465 12.40 4.59 -3.76
CA GLU A 465 11.17 3.76 -3.66
C GLU A 465 10.28 4.14 -2.48
N HIS A 466 10.85 4.29 -1.29
CA HIS A 466 10.10 4.59 -0.06
C HIS A 466 9.25 5.86 -0.16
N TRP A 467 9.79 6.89 -0.82
CA TRP A 467 9.07 8.16 -0.98
C TRP A 467 8.00 8.10 -2.07
N GLY A 468 8.18 7.27 -3.10
CA GLY A 468 7.19 7.07 -4.16
C GLY A 468 5.86 6.53 -3.62
N ARG A 469 5.89 5.60 -2.66
CA ARG A 469 4.69 5.04 -2.01
C ARG A 469 4.01 6.02 -1.04
N ILE A 470 4.75 6.96 -0.46
CA ILE A 470 4.23 7.99 0.47
C ILE A 470 3.73 9.23 -0.28
N SER A 471 4.26 9.49 -1.47
CA SER A 471 3.88 10.64 -2.29
C SER A 471 2.36 10.78 -2.52
N PRO A 472 1.60 9.69 -2.81
CA PRO A 472 0.15 9.75 -2.90
C PRO A 472 -0.53 10.25 -1.63
N LEU A 473 -0.08 9.79 -0.47
CA LEU A 473 -0.62 10.22 0.83
C LEU A 473 -0.41 11.71 1.06
N LEU A 474 0.80 12.21 0.78
CA LEU A 474 1.15 13.62 0.97
C LEU A 474 0.41 14.52 -0.02
N SER A 475 0.21 14.06 -1.26
CA SER A 475 -0.56 14.79 -2.27
C SER A 475 -2.04 14.89 -1.89
N GLU A 476 -2.68 13.80 -1.45
CA GLU A 476 -4.07 13.81 -1.00
C GLU A 476 -4.25 14.67 0.26
N ALA A 477 -3.32 14.60 1.22
CA ALA A 477 -3.33 15.45 2.42
C ALA A 477 -3.16 16.93 2.08
N SER A 478 -2.35 17.28 1.09
CA SER A 478 -2.11 18.66 0.65
C SER A 478 -3.28 19.27 -0.12
N GLY A 479 -4.07 18.45 -0.80
CA GLY A 479 -5.29 18.88 -1.50
C GLY A 479 -6.39 19.38 -0.55
N ILE A 480 -6.32 19.03 0.75
CA ILE A 480 -7.28 19.45 1.77
C ILE A 480 -7.03 20.89 2.23
N ASN A 481 -5.78 21.35 2.25
CA ASN A 481 -5.39 22.69 2.65
C ASN A 481 -4.35 23.24 1.66
N GLY A 482 -4.71 24.22 0.84
CA GLY A 482 -3.81 24.82 -0.16
C GLY A 482 -2.48 25.38 0.39
N MET A 483 -2.34 25.50 1.72
CA MET A 483 -1.13 25.97 2.41
C MET A 483 -0.06 24.87 2.57
N THR A 484 -0.43 23.59 2.54
CA THR A 484 0.51 22.46 2.71
C THR A 484 1.26 22.12 1.43
N ARG A 485 0.77 22.57 0.28
CA ARG A 485 1.42 22.32 -1.03
C ARG A 485 2.86 22.86 -1.09
N THR A 486 3.15 23.95 -0.42
CA THR A 486 4.49 24.56 -0.36
C THR A 486 5.42 23.81 0.60
N LEU A 487 4.91 23.29 1.72
CA LEU A 487 5.69 22.58 2.73
C LEU A 487 5.98 21.13 2.36
N THR A 488 5.08 20.46 1.62
CA THR A 488 5.25 19.05 1.22
C THR A 488 6.04 18.91 -0.09
N SER A 489 6.11 19.95 -0.92
CA SER A 489 6.86 19.91 -2.19
C SER A 489 8.36 20.18 -2.02
N ALA A 490 8.80 20.77 -0.92
CA ALA A 490 10.21 21.15 -0.73
C ALA A 490 11.17 19.94 -0.60
N PRO A 491 10.91 18.89 0.21
CA PRO A 491 11.77 17.71 0.25
C PRO A 491 11.78 16.93 -1.07
N PHE A 492 10.64 16.90 -1.78
CA PHE A 492 10.52 16.16 -3.05
C PHE A 492 11.22 16.85 -4.22
N ARG A 493 11.35 18.18 -4.21
CA ARG A 493 12.11 18.91 -5.24
C ARG A 493 13.60 18.60 -5.21
N HIS A 494 14.18 18.35 -4.02
CA HIS A 494 15.60 18.03 -3.89
C HIS A 494 15.94 16.58 -4.24
N HIS A 495 15.02 15.63 -4.09
CA HIS A 495 15.26 14.21 -4.42
C HIS A 495 14.73 13.82 -5.82
N ALA A 496 13.69 14.49 -6.32
CA ALA A 496 13.27 14.37 -7.72
C ALA A 496 14.19 15.15 -8.69
N GLY A 497 15.08 15.92 -8.16
CA GLY A 497 15.94 16.88 -8.87
C GLY A 497 17.40 16.54 -8.95
N ALA A 498 17.83 15.33 -8.64
CA ALA A 498 19.06 14.81 -9.23
C ALA A 498 18.81 14.39 -10.70
N ARG A 499 18.10 15.23 -11.46
CA ARG A 499 18.42 15.41 -12.85
C ARG A 499 19.74 16.14 -12.85
N ASP A 500 20.81 15.36 -12.90
CA ASP A 500 22.04 15.91 -13.47
C ASP A 500 21.64 16.49 -14.82
N ASP A 501 21.70 17.81 -14.94
CA ASP A 501 21.82 18.51 -16.24
C ASP A 501 23.16 18.14 -16.86
N ALA A 502 23.54 16.85 -16.78
CA ALA A 502 24.68 16.31 -17.48
C ALA A 502 24.42 16.52 -18.97
N LYS A 503 25.21 17.36 -19.58
CA LYS A 503 25.09 17.73 -20.99
C LYS A 503 25.15 16.52 -21.94
N GLU A 504 25.54 15.36 -21.45
CA GLU A 504 25.65 14.11 -22.21
C GLU A 504 25.09 12.92 -21.40
N PRO A 505 24.35 12.00 -22.05
CA PRO A 505 23.84 10.79 -21.37
C PRO A 505 25.02 9.92 -20.90
N PRO A 506 24.80 9.06 -19.84
CA PRO A 506 25.81 8.10 -19.42
C PRO A 506 26.08 7.07 -20.53
N ASP A 507 27.26 6.44 -20.48
CA ASP A 507 27.62 5.41 -21.46
C ASP A 507 26.87 4.12 -21.20
N ILE A 508 26.68 3.78 -19.91
CA ILE A 508 25.93 2.59 -19.44
C ILE A 508 24.94 3.01 -18.34
N VAL A 509 23.70 2.56 -18.46
CA VAL A 509 22.68 2.67 -17.40
C VAL A 509 22.38 1.28 -16.86
N VAL A 510 22.45 1.14 -15.54
CA VAL A 510 22.10 -0.09 -14.80
C VAL A 510 20.84 0.18 -14.00
N ALA A 511 19.73 -0.41 -14.41
CA ALA A 511 18.43 -0.27 -13.77
C ALA A 511 18.08 -1.58 -13.04
N ALA A 512 18.36 -1.61 -11.74
CA ALA A 512 18.04 -2.74 -10.89
C ALA A 512 16.55 -2.72 -10.48
N SER A 513 15.96 -3.88 -10.34
CA SER A 513 14.60 -4.14 -9.89
C SER A 513 14.58 -5.44 -9.09
N GLY A 514 14.96 -5.38 -7.82
CA GLY A 514 15.18 -6.54 -6.97
C GLY A 514 16.39 -7.36 -7.41
N ASN A 515 16.20 -8.63 -7.76
CA ASN A 515 17.25 -9.51 -8.27
C ASN A 515 17.30 -9.61 -9.81
N LEU A 516 16.53 -8.75 -10.50
CA LEU A 516 16.60 -8.51 -11.95
C LEU A 516 17.30 -7.16 -12.18
N ALA A 517 18.13 -7.05 -13.22
CA ALA A 517 18.60 -5.77 -13.69
C ALA A 517 18.67 -5.69 -15.21
N HIS A 518 18.39 -4.48 -15.73
CA HIS A 518 18.54 -4.11 -17.12
C HIS A 518 19.78 -3.25 -17.27
N ILE A 519 20.67 -3.63 -18.19
CA ILE A 519 21.82 -2.84 -18.62
C ILE A 519 21.47 -2.27 -19.98
N SER A 520 21.53 -0.96 -20.10
CA SER A 520 21.25 -0.25 -21.35
C SER A 520 22.43 0.61 -21.77
N PHE A 521 22.67 0.67 -23.07
CA PHE A 521 23.69 1.51 -23.71
C PHE A 521 22.99 2.66 -24.44
N PRO A 522 22.82 3.84 -23.80
CA PRO A 522 22.09 4.98 -24.38
C PRO A 522 22.59 5.44 -25.75
N GLY A 523 23.89 5.36 -25.99
CA GLY A 523 24.52 5.71 -27.26
C GLY A 523 24.33 4.71 -28.41
N MET A 524 23.81 3.51 -28.13
CA MET A 524 23.53 2.48 -29.14
C MET A 524 22.05 2.55 -29.57
N SER A 525 21.80 2.63 -30.87
CA SER A 525 20.44 2.67 -31.42
C SER A 525 19.76 1.29 -31.33
N GLY A 526 18.46 1.25 -30.99
CA GLY A 526 17.70 0.01 -30.86
C GLY A 526 18.21 -0.88 -29.72
N ARG A 527 17.94 -2.19 -29.82
CA ARG A 527 18.48 -3.23 -28.90
C ARG A 527 19.86 -3.65 -29.40
N ALA A 528 20.91 -3.39 -28.60
CA ALA A 528 22.26 -3.79 -28.94
C ALA A 528 22.41 -5.32 -28.96
N ALA A 529 23.12 -5.84 -29.94
CA ALA A 529 23.49 -7.25 -30.02
C ALA A 529 24.88 -7.49 -29.38
N MET A 530 25.16 -8.73 -29.01
CA MET A 530 26.38 -9.14 -28.33
C MET A 530 27.64 -8.64 -29.05
N ASP A 531 27.74 -8.79 -30.38
CA ASP A 531 28.91 -8.34 -31.18
C ASP A 531 29.17 -6.83 -31.03
N SER A 532 28.09 -6.03 -30.99
CA SER A 532 28.21 -4.56 -30.84
C SER A 532 28.63 -4.20 -29.41
N ILE A 533 28.14 -4.95 -28.41
CA ILE A 533 28.51 -4.76 -27.02
C ILE A 533 29.98 -5.14 -26.80
N ASP A 534 30.40 -6.31 -27.31
CA ASP A 534 31.79 -6.78 -27.21
C ASP A 534 32.79 -5.89 -27.93
N ALA A 535 32.38 -5.28 -29.05
CA ALA A 535 33.21 -4.32 -29.77
C ALA A 535 33.43 -3.02 -28.95
N ALA A 536 32.40 -2.55 -28.23
CA ALA A 536 32.46 -1.34 -27.42
C ALA A 536 33.03 -1.59 -26.02
N TYR A 537 32.72 -2.72 -25.42
CA TYR A 537 33.08 -3.09 -24.05
C TYR A 537 33.57 -4.55 -23.99
N PRO A 538 34.82 -4.80 -24.50
CA PRO A 538 35.35 -6.17 -24.61
C PRO A 538 35.37 -6.91 -23.27
N GLY A 539 34.73 -8.08 -23.22
CA GLY A 539 34.68 -8.95 -22.04
C GLY A 539 33.66 -8.56 -20.97
N LEU A 540 32.83 -7.53 -21.19
CA LEU A 540 31.78 -7.15 -20.23
C LEU A 540 30.77 -8.31 -20.03
N VAL A 541 30.19 -8.83 -21.09
CA VAL A 541 29.20 -9.93 -21.03
C VAL A 541 29.84 -11.18 -20.44
N ASP A 542 31.02 -11.55 -20.91
CA ASP A 542 31.78 -12.69 -20.40
C ASP A 542 32.15 -12.56 -18.90
N GLY A 543 32.48 -11.36 -18.44
CA GLY A 543 32.77 -11.08 -17.05
C GLY A 543 31.53 -11.26 -16.16
N LEU A 544 30.37 -10.79 -16.63
CA LEU A 544 29.09 -10.99 -15.95
C LEU A 544 28.72 -12.49 -15.89
N VAL A 545 28.85 -13.24 -16.99
CA VAL A 545 28.56 -14.69 -17.04
C VAL A 545 29.44 -15.50 -16.07
N ARG A 546 30.70 -15.09 -15.89
CA ARG A 546 31.65 -15.77 -14.99
C ARG A 546 31.51 -15.37 -13.54
N HIS A 547 30.78 -14.29 -13.24
CA HIS A 547 30.63 -13.81 -11.86
C HIS A 547 29.73 -14.76 -11.04
N PRO A 548 30.15 -15.26 -9.86
CA PRO A 548 29.40 -16.26 -9.09
C PRO A 548 28.06 -15.77 -8.57
N GLY A 549 27.86 -14.46 -8.49
CA GLY A 549 26.62 -13.82 -8.07
C GLY A 549 25.58 -13.62 -9.17
N ILE A 550 25.95 -13.89 -10.43
CA ILE A 550 25.05 -13.78 -11.58
C ILE A 550 24.57 -15.18 -11.99
N GLY A 551 23.27 -15.40 -11.95
CA GLY A 551 22.65 -16.67 -12.28
C GLY A 551 22.47 -16.89 -13.78
N LEU A 552 22.11 -15.80 -14.49
CA LEU A 552 21.99 -15.78 -15.95
C LEU A 552 22.21 -14.38 -16.51
N VAL A 553 22.62 -14.34 -17.77
CA VAL A 553 22.75 -13.14 -18.61
C VAL A 553 22.02 -13.39 -19.92
N MET A 554 21.00 -12.61 -20.24
CA MET A 554 20.32 -12.67 -21.53
C MET A 554 20.77 -11.50 -22.40
N VAL A 555 21.21 -11.79 -23.62
CA VAL A 555 21.62 -10.81 -24.63
C VAL A 555 21.19 -11.29 -26.02
N ARG A 556 20.91 -10.37 -26.93
CA ARG A 556 20.61 -10.70 -28.33
C ARG A 556 21.87 -11.05 -29.09
N VAL A 557 21.82 -12.13 -29.86
CA VAL A 557 22.88 -12.55 -30.78
C VAL A 557 22.40 -12.36 -32.21
N ASN A 558 23.22 -11.73 -33.05
CA ASN A 558 22.87 -11.46 -34.45
C ASN A 558 22.48 -12.74 -35.19
N GLY A 559 21.33 -12.70 -35.87
CA GLY A 559 20.78 -13.82 -36.61
C GLY A 559 20.16 -14.96 -35.78
N ARG A 560 20.16 -14.86 -34.44
CA ARG A 560 19.62 -15.89 -33.53
C ARG A 560 18.55 -15.39 -32.56
N GLY A 561 18.53 -14.11 -32.20
CA GLY A 561 17.63 -13.54 -31.22
C GLY A 561 18.19 -13.60 -29.79
N PRO A 562 17.32 -13.69 -28.73
CA PRO A 562 17.76 -13.71 -27.34
C PRO A 562 18.39 -15.04 -26.95
N VAL A 563 19.60 -14.97 -26.43
CA VAL A 563 20.34 -16.12 -25.89
C VAL A 563 20.61 -15.88 -24.40
N VAL A 564 20.33 -16.88 -23.59
CA VAL A 564 20.64 -16.90 -22.16
C VAL A 564 21.98 -17.59 -21.95
N HIS A 565 22.88 -16.92 -21.29
CA HIS A 565 24.21 -17.41 -20.92
C HIS A 565 24.27 -17.66 -19.41
N GLY A 566 24.89 -18.75 -19.01
CA GLY A 566 25.23 -19.07 -17.63
C GLY A 566 26.61 -19.70 -17.53
N GLY A 567 27.12 -19.85 -16.32
CA GLY A 567 28.49 -20.36 -16.09
C GLY A 567 28.79 -21.75 -16.66
N GLY A 568 27.78 -22.53 -17.02
CA GLY A 568 27.94 -23.90 -17.57
C GLY A 568 27.44 -24.09 -19.00
N GLY A 569 26.80 -23.09 -19.62
CA GLY A 569 26.26 -23.25 -20.99
C GLY A 569 25.34 -22.10 -21.40
N THR A 570 24.62 -22.35 -22.51
CA THR A 570 23.72 -21.38 -23.13
C THR A 570 22.39 -22.01 -23.51
N HIS A 571 21.32 -21.18 -23.50
CA HIS A 571 20.00 -21.56 -24.00
C HIS A 571 19.52 -20.51 -25.00
N ASP A 572 19.35 -20.88 -26.24
CA ASP A 572 18.76 -20.07 -27.30
C ASP A 572 17.24 -20.05 -27.13
N LEU A 573 16.66 -18.90 -26.80
CA LEU A 573 15.24 -18.79 -26.53
C LEU A 573 14.37 -18.85 -27.81
N THR A 574 14.94 -18.62 -28.98
CA THR A 574 14.23 -18.65 -30.28
C THR A 574 14.11 -20.09 -30.80
N GLU A 575 15.23 -20.79 -30.92
CA GLU A 575 15.29 -22.13 -31.47
C GLU A 575 15.09 -23.23 -30.41
N GLY A 576 15.32 -22.89 -29.13
CA GLY A 576 15.28 -23.83 -28.01
C GLY A 576 16.57 -24.65 -27.84
N ASP A 577 17.63 -24.31 -28.58
CA ASP A 577 18.91 -25.00 -28.54
C ASP A 577 19.66 -24.78 -27.24
N ILE A 578 20.08 -25.86 -26.58
CA ILE A 578 20.88 -25.82 -25.35
C ILE A 578 22.27 -26.34 -25.65
N LYS A 579 23.29 -25.58 -25.24
CA LYS A 579 24.71 -25.98 -25.29
C LYS A 579 25.29 -25.99 -23.89
N GLY A 580 25.81 -27.14 -23.45
CA GLY A 580 26.30 -27.32 -22.09
C GLY A 580 25.15 -27.50 -21.09
N VAL A 581 25.30 -26.94 -19.87
CA VAL A 581 24.26 -26.98 -18.83
C VAL A 581 23.27 -25.85 -19.09
N ASP A 582 21.99 -26.17 -19.16
CA ASP A 582 20.94 -25.17 -19.35
C ASP A 582 20.92 -24.19 -18.14
N PRO A 583 21.17 -22.88 -18.35
CA PRO A 583 21.15 -21.88 -17.30
C PRO A 583 19.81 -21.75 -16.57
N LEU A 584 18.71 -22.18 -17.21
CA LEU A 584 17.35 -22.03 -16.69
C LEU A 584 16.93 -23.16 -15.75
N THR A 585 17.66 -24.28 -15.68
CA THR A 585 17.29 -25.45 -14.87
C THR A 585 17.17 -25.19 -13.37
N ARG A 586 17.79 -24.13 -12.88
CA ARG A 586 17.71 -23.71 -11.45
C ARG A 586 16.53 -22.82 -11.12
N PHE A 587 15.83 -22.31 -12.12
CA PHE A 587 14.71 -21.41 -11.96
C PHE A 587 13.37 -22.12 -12.21
N GLU A 588 12.27 -21.40 -12.06
CA GLU A 588 10.93 -21.93 -12.30
C GLU A 588 10.71 -22.33 -13.77
N PRO A 589 9.83 -23.29 -14.06
CA PRO A 589 9.56 -23.77 -15.43
C PRO A 589 9.11 -22.68 -16.41
N THR A 590 8.54 -21.57 -15.89
CA THR A 590 8.07 -20.42 -16.69
C THR A 590 9.18 -19.41 -17.01
N ALA A 591 10.42 -19.67 -16.58
CA ALA A 591 11.55 -18.73 -16.76
C ALA A 591 11.82 -18.42 -18.24
N ALA A 592 11.84 -19.42 -19.11
CA ALA A 592 12.05 -19.23 -20.55
C ALA A 592 10.96 -18.34 -21.17
N ASP A 593 9.69 -18.58 -20.82
CA ASP A 593 8.57 -17.78 -21.34
C ASP A 593 8.59 -16.34 -20.82
N GLY A 594 8.95 -16.16 -19.54
CA GLY A 594 9.14 -14.84 -18.95
C GLY A 594 10.26 -14.04 -19.63
N LEU A 595 11.39 -14.69 -19.93
CA LEU A 595 12.52 -14.05 -20.62
C LEU A 595 12.20 -13.73 -22.09
N ARG A 596 11.51 -14.63 -22.82
CA ARG A 596 11.00 -14.35 -24.18
C ARG A 596 10.07 -13.14 -24.18
N ARG A 597 9.17 -13.09 -23.19
CA ARG A 597 8.26 -11.95 -23.03
C ARG A 597 9.02 -10.64 -22.77
N LEU A 598 10.00 -10.64 -21.87
CA LEU A 598 10.86 -9.47 -21.63
C LEU A 598 11.59 -9.04 -22.91
N ASP A 599 12.18 -9.97 -23.63
CA ASP A 599 12.90 -9.65 -24.86
C ASP A 599 12.00 -9.05 -25.94
N ALA A 600 10.73 -9.44 -25.99
CA ALA A 600 9.75 -8.90 -26.93
C ALA A 600 9.40 -7.44 -26.66
N MET A 601 9.59 -6.94 -25.44
CA MET A 601 9.34 -5.55 -25.08
C MET A 601 10.39 -4.61 -25.68
N ALA A 602 9.96 -3.54 -26.35
CA ALA A 602 10.85 -2.53 -26.91
C ALA A 602 11.67 -1.79 -25.84
N GLU A 603 11.14 -1.72 -24.63
CA GLU A 603 11.70 -1.04 -23.45
C GLU A 603 12.69 -1.92 -22.66
N CYS A 604 12.84 -3.19 -23.02
CA CYS A 604 13.78 -4.11 -22.38
C CYS A 604 15.23 -3.62 -22.55
N GLY A 605 16.07 -3.77 -21.53
CA GLY A 605 17.49 -3.44 -21.59
C GLY A 605 18.26 -4.24 -22.65
N ASP A 606 19.42 -3.76 -23.06
CA ASP A 606 20.26 -4.45 -24.05
C ASP A 606 20.79 -5.79 -23.50
N VAL A 607 21.15 -5.79 -22.21
CA VAL A 607 21.50 -7.00 -21.45
C VAL A 607 20.57 -7.09 -20.26
N VAL A 608 20.02 -8.28 -20.02
CA VAL A 608 19.20 -8.60 -18.85
C VAL A 608 19.98 -9.58 -17.98
N ILE A 609 20.07 -9.28 -16.71
CA ILE A 609 20.73 -10.16 -15.73
C ILE A 609 19.79 -10.51 -14.58
N VAL A 610 19.92 -11.73 -14.11
CA VAL A 610 19.24 -12.22 -12.89
C VAL A 610 20.32 -12.74 -11.95
N SER A 611 20.21 -12.41 -10.68
CA SER A 611 21.17 -12.87 -9.68
C SER A 611 21.09 -14.39 -9.47
N MET A 612 22.14 -14.95 -8.87
CA MET A 612 22.19 -16.34 -8.49
C MET A 612 21.05 -16.70 -7.53
N PHE A 613 20.37 -17.79 -7.81
CA PHE A 613 19.40 -18.44 -6.93
C PHE A 613 20.02 -19.69 -6.30
N ASP A 614 19.99 -19.76 -4.98
CA ASP A 614 20.38 -20.95 -4.22
C ASP A 614 19.13 -21.77 -3.86
N ALA A 615 18.92 -22.88 -4.55
CA ALA A 615 17.78 -23.74 -4.32
C ALA A 615 17.79 -24.44 -2.94
N ALA A 616 18.94 -24.58 -2.30
CA ALA A 616 19.06 -25.22 -0.99
C ALA A 616 18.55 -24.31 0.15
N SER A 617 18.86 -23.02 0.09
CA SER A 617 18.38 -22.01 1.05
C SER A 617 17.10 -21.30 0.62
N GLY A 618 16.73 -21.35 -0.67
CA GLY A 618 15.65 -20.57 -1.27
C GLY A 618 15.99 -19.08 -1.43
N GLU A 619 17.28 -18.71 -1.33
CA GLU A 619 17.74 -17.33 -1.36
C GLU A 619 18.13 -16.85 -2.76
N VAL A 620 17.89 -15.57 -3.00
CA VAL A 620 18.44 -14.80 -4.12
C VAL A 620 19.45 -13.77 -3.61
N ALA A 621 20.13 -13.05 -4.49
CA ALA A 621 21.02 -11.94 -4.10
C ALA A 621 20.49 -10.64 -4.73
N PRO A 622 19.65 -9.86 -4.04
CA PRO A 622 19.13 -8.60 -4.56
C PRO A 622 20.25 -7.64 -4.97
N PHE A 623 20.10 -7.01 -6.13
CA PHE A 623 21.02 -5.95 -6.59
C PHE A 623 20.77 -4.62 -5.87
N GLU A 624 19.65 -4.53 -5.17
CA GLU A 624 19.22 -3.37 -4.39
C GLU A 624 19.41 -3.62 -2.88
N GLU A 625 19.26 -2.57 -2.08
CA GLU A 625 19.35 -2.63 -0.62
C GLU A 625 18.08 -3.25 -0.01
N GLN A 626 17.88 -4.55 -0.25
CA GLN A 626 16.69 -5.31 0.19
C GLN A 626 17.12 -6.68 0.74
N ILE A 627 16.35 -7.20 1.71
CA ILE A 627 16.49 -8.57 2.23
C ILE A 627 15.40 -9.49 1.66
N GLY A 628 14.17 -8.99 1.53
CA GLY A 628 13.12 -9.60 0.73
C GLY A 628 13.13 -8.98 -0.66
N SER A 629 13.08 -9.79 -1.71
CA SER A 629 13.25 -9.31 -3.07
C SER A 629 12.28 -9.99 -4.03
N HIS A 630 11.89 -9.24 -5.03
CA HIS A 630 11.09 -9.71 -6.17
C HIS A 630 11.53 -8.96 -7.45
N GLY A 631 10.95 -9.32 -8.59
CA GLY A 631 11.22 -8.69 -9.89
C GLY A 631 11.90 -9.61 -10.88
N GLY A 632 12.69 -10.57 -10.40
CA GLY A 632 13.41 -11.55 -11.23
C GLY A 632 12.87 -12.97 -11.11
N LEU A 633 13.77 -13.92 -11.06
CA LEU A 633 13.52 -15.36 -11.01
C LEU A 633 14.09 -15.98 -9.73
N GLY A 634 13.51 -17.10 -9.34
CA GLY A 634 13.99 -17.94 -8.25
C GLY A 634 13.26 -17.71 -6.93
N GLY A 635 13.07 -18.80 -6.18
CA GLY A 635 12.37 -18.81 -4.90
C GLY A 635 10.86 -18.62 -5.04
N THR A 636 10.27 -17.85 -4.13
CA THR A 636 8.81 -17.69 -4.02
C THR A 636 8.26 -16.40 -4.64
N GLN A 637 9.08 -15.63 -5.34
CA GLN A 637 8.64 -14.36 -5.93
C GLN A 637 7.61 -14.56 -7.08
N GLY A 638 7.63 -15.71 -7.76
CA GLY A 638 6.61 -16.10 -8.74
C GLY A 638 5.41 -16.86 -8.17
N ASP A 639 5.28 -17.00 -6.84
CA ASP A 639 4.22 -17.77 -6.18
C ASP A 639 3.10 -16.87 -5.66
N ALA A 640 2.32 -16.31 -6.55
CA ALA A 640 1.16 -15.52 -6.17
C ALA A 640 -0.10 -16.38 -5.94
N PHE A 641 -1.09 -15.82 -5.23
CA PHE A 641 -2.34 -16.51 -4.90
C PHE A 641 -3.56 -15.66 -5.24
N ILE A 642 -4.72 -16.34 -5.30
CA ILE A 642 -6.03 -15.72 -5.35
C ILE A 642 -7.03 -16.52 -4.51
N VAL A 643 -7.71 -15.86 -3.57
CA VAL A 643 -8.85 -16.37 -2.79
C VAL A 643 -10.11 -15.75 -3.35
N HIS A 644 -11.04 -16.58 -3.80
CA HIS A 644 -12.25 -16.12 -4.47
C HIS A 644 -13.47 -16.97 -4.08
N PRO A 645 -14.71 -16.51 -4.32
CA PRO A 645 -15.91 -17.31 -4.13
C PRO A 645 -15.82 -18.64 -4.89
N THR A 646 -16.10 -19.75 -4.20
CA THR A 646 -15.96 -21.11 -4.76
C THR A 646 -16.82 -21.30 -6.03
N GLU A 647 -17.99 -20.66 -6.07
CA GLU A 647 -18.88 -20.71 -7.23
C GLU A 647 -18.32 -20.06 -8.52
N TRP A 648 -17.23 -19.27 -8.41
CA TRP A 648 -16.66 -18.60 -9.58
C TRP A 648 -15.64 -19.43 -10.35
N GLY A 649 -15.12 -20.48 -9.78
CA GLY A 649 -14.22 -21.45 -10.39
C GLY A 649 -12.98 -20.87 -11.11
N ILE A 650 -11.87 -21.55 -10.99
CA ILE A 650 -10.67 -21.39 -11.82
C ILE A 650 -10.26 -22.79 -12.24
N ASP A 651 -10.38 -23.12 -13.54
CA ASP A 651 -10.15 -24.47 -14.04
C ASP A 651 -8.69 -24.91 -13.96
N ALA A 652 -7.76 -23.98 -14.17
CA ALA A 652 -6.31 -24.20 -14.08
C ALA A 652 -5.62 -22.93 -13.54
N PRO A 653 -4.50 -23.07 -12.81
CA PRO A 653 -3.75 -21.91 -12.32
C PRO A 653 -3.36 -20.98 -13.48
N PRO A 654 -3.82 -19.70 -13.46
CA PRO A 654 -3.48 -18.76 -14.52
C PRO A 654 -1.97 -18.48 -14.56
N VAL A 655 -1.41 -18.39 -15.75
CA VAL A 655 -0.05 -17.94 -15.99
C VAL A 655 -0.11 -16.58 -16.69
N GLY A 656 0.51 -15.58 -16.09
CA GLY A 656 0.48 -14.17 -16.50
C GLY A 656 -0.72 -13.39 -15.99
N ALA A 657 -0.48 -12.14 -15.63
CA ALA A 657 -1.48 -11.22 -15.08
C ALA A 657 -2.62 -10.92 -16.07
N VAL A 658 -2.32 -10.86 -17.37
CA VAL A 658 -3.31 -10.68 -18.45
C VAL A 658 -4.27 -11.89 -18.54
N THR A 659 -3.77 -13.11 -18.32
CA THR A 659 -4.63 -14.30 -18.27
C THR A 659 -5.58 -14.25 -17.07
N LEU A 660 -5.07 -13.87 -15.91
CA LEU A 660 -5.90 -13.69 -14.72
C LEU A 660 -6.90 -12.53 -14.90
N HIS A 661 -6.51 -11.43 -15.55
CA HIS A 661 -7.44 -10.36 -15.91
C HIS A 661 -8.67 -10.85 -16.68
N LYS A 662 -8.46 -11.69 -17.70
CA LYS A 662 -9.56 -12.26 -18.48
C LYS A 662 -10.54 -13.04 -17.62
N GLN A 663 -10.04 -13.75 -16.60
CA GLN A 663 -10.85 -14.49 -15.65
C GLN A 663 -11.63 -13.57 -14.70
N ILE A 664 -10.94 -12.64 -14.01
CA ILE A 664 -11.58 -11.75 -13.04
C ILE A 664 -12.55 -10.76 -13.70
N ARG A 665 -12.30 -10.40 -14.96
CA ARG A 665 -13.21 -9.56 -15.73
C ARG A 665 -14.57 -10.24 -15.98
N ARG A 666 -14.60 -11.56 -16.18
CA ARG A 666 -15.85 -12.34 -16.31
C ARG A 666 -16.67 -12.30 -15.02
N TRP A 667 -16.02 -12.28 -13.85
CA TRP A 667 -16.70 -12.19 -12.56
C TRP A 667 -17.34 -10.82 -12.32
N VAL A 668 -16.74 -9.76 -12.87
CA VAL A 668 -17.23 -8.38 -12.73
C VAL A 668 -18.24 -8.03 -13.82
N ARG A 669 -18.07 -8.59 -15.00
CA ARG A 669 -18.89 -8.34 -16.19
C ARG A 669 -19.33 -9.68 -16.79
N PRO A 670 -20.28 -10.40 -16.14
CA PRO A 670 -20.77 -11.64 -16.73
C PRO A 670 -21.32 -11.37 -18.13
N ALA A 671 -21.11 -12.29 -19.05
CA ALA A 671 -21.70 -12.22 -20.40
C ALA A 671 -23.22 -12.12 -20.25
N SER A 672 -23.83 -11.12 -20.84
CA SER A 672 -25.28 -10.90 -20.88
C SER A 672 -25.98 -12.00 -21.65
#